data_00f9f442e3ba365b53ebba3d627c6486
#
_entry.id   00f9f442e3ba365b53ebba3d627c6486
#
_cell.length_a   1.000
_cell.length_b   1.000
_cell.length_c   1.000
_cell.angle_alpha   90.00
_cell.angle_beta   90.00
_cell.angle_gamma   90.00
#
_symmetry.space_group_name_H-M   'P 1'
#
loop_
_entity.id
_entity.type
_entity.pdbx_description
1 polymer ?
#
loop_
_entity_poly.entity_id
_entity_poly.type
_entity_poly.pdbx_seq_one_letter_code
_entity_poly.pdbx_strand_id
1 'polypeptide(L)'
;MQAGKYNIEMDKIKVKDWFAFVAPRFLALTLVLGLVIRIILIFHPLTVVDWGLADWVKIFGLGFLNDLAFTGIALIPAFIFYSFLTDDRYRKPFLWIFWGALMLLTLYVVFCNDITDEYGGPLPRIVNAVLILLAACLTVKTFVPAVRKKWRTAAIWTVMMLYACCAITIAFSEVVFWSEFGVRFNFIAVDYLVYTNEVIGNIVESYPIFWMILAMLLVAGGICWWMVKGKDIRDSGIASWKQWGISLAVLAAWCAIGYGWLHYGYRNFGVKNMYATQIQENGCWDFLEAFASNELDYRQFYAMIPEGEAASLQQRLCGQDGNGIQSVKDSLPALKKNVVLITVESLSADFLTRYGSADGITPNLDTLLGKSLVFDNLFATGNRTVRGLEAVTLCIPPSSGESLVKRPDCSGFFPTGQVFRDNGYRRVFIYGGDSYFDNMGTFFGSCGYDIWDKKAYDKDSIAFANIWGTSDEDSYREAMGLFDRSHAEGTPFFAHIMTISNHRPYTYPEGRIEYDGNPMSRRAAVKYTDWAIGHFLAEASLKPWFPETVFVITADHCASSAGKTSLPLECYHIPALIYSPGFIEPAVVDKVCSQIDLIPTLLSLMHFSYEAPFYGRNVLDPDFRERAFMATYQDLGYYTNDVLTVLSPVRRVQQFRIRRHDGWEYDEIPLEGSREEDVLREAQALYQRANLAY
;
A
#
# COMPACT_ATOMS: atom_id res chain seq x y z
N MET A 1 30.94 37.49 49.23
CA MET A 1 30.08 36.28 49.50
C MET A 1 28.80 36.20 48.68
N GLN A 2 28.28 37.24 48.04
CA GLN A 2 27.06 37.18 47.22
C GLN A 2 27.29 36.66 45.79
N ALA A 3 28.45 36.88 45.18
CA ALA A 3 28.74 36.39 43.82
C ALA A 3 28.86 34.85 43.71
N GLY A 4 29.31 34.19 44.79
CA GLY A 4 29.44 32.73 44.82
C GLY A 4 28.10 31.99 44.97
N LYS A 5 27.10 32.58 45.64
CA LYS A 5 25.76 31.98 45.74
C LYS A 5 24.97 32.07 44.45
N TYR A 6 25.13 33.16 43.68
CA TYR A 6 24.46 33.33 42.40
C TYR A 6 24.99 32.35 41.33
N ASN A 7 26.31 32.08 41.33
CA ASN A 7 26.87 31.08 40.41
C ASN A 7 26.46 29.64 40.75
N ILE A 8 26.31 29.30 42.03
CA ILE A 8 25.88 27.96 42.45
C ILE A 8 24.38 27.74 42.15
N GLU A 9 23.54 28.77 42.22
CA GLU A 9 22.14 28.67 41.85
C GLU A 9 21.95 28.59 40.32
N MET A 10 22.72 29.37 39.56
CA MET A 10 22.73 29.29 38.09
C MET A 10 23.24 27.93 37.59
N ASP A 11 24.24 27.32 38.22
CA ASP A 11 24.68 25.96 37.87
C ASP A 11 23.65 24.88 38.26
N LYS A 12 22.88 25.06 39.33
CA LYS A 12 21.79 24.14 39.66
C LYS A 12 20.61 24.22 38.70
N ILE A 13 20.36 25.36 38.08
CA ILE A 13 19.34 25.52 37.03
C ILE A 13 19.78 24.84 35.72
N LYS A 14 21.07 24.91 35.35
CA LYS A 14 21.61 24.24 34.15
C LYS A 14 21.52 22.71 34.18
N VAL A 15 21.55 22.12 35.39
CA VAL A 15 21.44 20.67 35.59
C VAL A 15 20.07 20.09 35.25
N LYS A 16 19.01 20.89 35.24
CA LYS A 16 17.62 20.43 35.08
C LYS A 16 17.04 20.63 33.67
N ASP A 17 17.78 21.22 32.75
CA ASP A 17 17.21 21.72 31.49
C ASP A 17 16.66 20.61 30.57
N TRP A 18 17.36 19.48 30.44
CA TRP A 18 16.88 18.39 29.62
C TRP A 18 15.58 17.79 30.18
N PHE A 19 15.61 17.35 31.44
CA PHE A 19 14.45 16.69 32.06
C PHE A 19 13.33 17.65 32.45
N ALA A 20 13.63 18.89 32.81
CA ALA A 20 12.63 19.83 33.28
C ALA A 20 12.01 20.67 32.16
N PHE A 21 12.64 20.75 31.02
CA PHE A 21 12.21 21.64 29.95
C PHE A 21 12.04 20.97 28.59
N VAL A 22 13.08 20.28 28.08
CA VAL A 22 13.07 19.72 26.71
C VAL A 22 12.21 18.46 26.64
N ALA A 23 12.59 17.42 27.35
CA ALA A 23 11.89 16.14 27.30
C ALA A 23 10.37 16.24 27.60
N PRO A 24 9.93 17.01 28.64
CA PRO A 24 8.50 17.17 28.89
C PRO A 24 7.73 17.88 27.77
N ARG A 25 8.35 18.81 27.03
CA ARG A 25 7.69 19.50 25.92
C ARG A 25 7.54 18.60 24.69
N PHE A 26 8.57 17.79 24.39
CA PHE A 26 8.46 16.78 23.35
C PHE A 26 7.43 15.71 23.71
N LEU A 27 7.41 15.24 24.96
CA LEU A 27 6.40 14.32 25.46
C LEU A 27 5.00 14.93 25.31
N ALA A 28 4.79 16.17 25.77
CA ALA A 28 3.51 16.83 25.64
C ALA A 28 3.08 17.00 24.17
N LEU A 29 4.02 17.36 23.29
CA LEU A 29 3.74 17.48 21.86
C LEU A 29 3.30 16.14 21.27
N THR A 30 4.02 15.05 21.53
CA THR A 30 3.71 13.71 20.99
C THR A 30 2.33 13.24 21.50
N LEU A 31 2.06 13.40 22.80
CA LEU A 31 0.78 12.98 23.40
C LEU A 31 -0.39 13.82 22.88
N VAL A 32 -0.22 15.15 22.74
CA VAL A 32 -1.28 16.02 22.21
C VAL A 32 -1.55 15.71 20.74
N LEU A 33 -0.51 15.53 19.92
CA LEU A 33 -0.71 15.17 18.49
C LEU A 33 -1.37 13.80 18.36
N GLY A 34 -0.93 12.79 19.11
CA GLY A 34 -1.55 11.47 19.12
C GLY A 34 -3.03 11.53 19.53
N LEU A 35 -3.36 12.32 20.55
CA LEU A 35 -4.74 12.53 20.99
C LEU A 35 -5.58 13.21 19.90
N VAL A 36 -5.05 14.28 19.28
CA VAL A 36 -5.76 15.03 18.19
C VAL A 36 -6.00 14.13 17.00
N ILE A 37 -4.99 13.37 16.57
CA ILE A 37 -5.15 12.42 15.46
C ILE A 37 -6.25 11.41 15.79
N ARG A 38 -6.23 10.76 16.97
CA ARG A 38 -7.28 9.81 17.36
C ARG A 38 -8.67 10.42 17.33
N ILE A 39 -8.83 11.64 17.83
CA ILE A 39 -10.13 12.33 17.77
C ILE A 39 -10.57 12.53 16.32
N ILE A 40 -9.68 12.99 15.44
CA ILE A 40 -9.99 13.19 14.03
C ILE A 40 -10.39 11.85 13.38
N LEU A 41 -9.64 10.76 13.62
CA LEU A 41 -9.91 9.45 13.03
C LEU A 41 -11.21 8.83 13.53
N ILE A 42 -11.58 9.02 14.80
CA ILE A 42 -12.87 8.55 15.36
C ILE A 42 -14.07 9.20 14.65
N PHE A 43 -13.98 10.50 14.36
CA PHE A 43 -15.04 11.26 13.70
C PHE A 43 -14.91 11.32 12.18
N HIS A 44 -13.98 10.57 11.61
CA HIS A 44 -13.77 10.55 10.17
C HIS A 44 -14.95 9.83 9.47
N PRO A 45 -15.45 10.33 8.31
CA PRO A 45 -16.60 9.73 7.61
C PRO A 45 -16.46 8.25 7.25
N LEU A 46 -15.24 7.76 7.02
CA LEU A 46 -14.97 6.34 6.77
C LEU A 46 -15.06 5.47 8.04
N THR A 47 -15.04 6.06 9.23
CA THR A 47 -15.05 5.33 10.50
C THR A 47 -16.49 5.10 10.96
N VAL A 48 -17.20 4.20 10.28
CA VAL A 48 -18.59 3.88 10.63
C VAL A 48 -18.60 2.71 11.64
N VAL A 49 -18.73 3.04 12.92
CA VAL A 49 -18.64 2.05 14.01
C VAL A 49 -19.58 2.41 15.16
N ASP A 50 -20.24 1.38 15.72
CA ASP A 50 -20.91 1.47 17.02
C ASP A 50 -19.89 1.25 18.13
N TRP A 51 -19.52 2.30 18.83
CA TRP A 51 -18.45 2.29 19.84
C TRP A 51 -18.92 1.72 21.17
N GLY A 52 -18.31 0.62 21.61
CA GLY A 52 -18.47 0.09 22.98
C GLY A 52 -17.57 0.81 24.00
N LEU A 53 -17.92 0.73 25.28
CA LEU A 53 -17.08 1.30 26.35
C LEU A 53 -15.65 0.74 26.33
N ALA A 54 -15.49 -0.54 26.02
CA ALA A 54 -14.19 -1.19 25.91
C ALA A 54 -13.33 -0.58 24.79
N ASP A 55 -13.93 -0.18 23.66
CA ASP A 55 -13.23 0.44 22.55
C ASP A 55 -12.68 1.82 22.94
N TRP A 56 -13.48 2.62 23.66
CA TRP A 56 -13.04 3.91 24.18
C TRP A 56 -11.84 3.78 25.12
N VAL A 57 -11.89 2.81 26.07
CA VAL A 57 -10.78 2.55 26.98
C VAL A 57 -9.53 2.13 26.24
N LYS A 58 -9.66 1.28 25.20
CA LYS A 58 -8.53 0.84 24.38
C LYS A 58 -7.95 1.99 23.57
N ILE A 59 -8.76 2.72 22.80
CA ILE A 59 -8.32 3.82 21.95
C ILE A 59 -7.52 4.85 22.76
N PHE A 60 -8.06 5.32 23.88
CA PHE A 60 -7.42 6.37 24.64
C PHE A 60 -6.42 5.83 25.66
N GLY A 61 -6.67 4.69 26.32
CA GLY A 61 -5.78 4.11 27.32
C GLY A 61 -4.54 3.48 26.67
N LEU A 62 -4.72 2.49 25.80
CA LEU A 62 -3.60 1.85 25.11
C LEU A 62 -2.94 2.82 24.14
N GLY A 63 -3.72 3.66 23.44
CA GLY A 63 -3.18 4.68 22.56
C GLY A 63 -2.28 5.69 23.27
N PHE A 64 -2.64 6.13 24.48
CA PHE A 64 -1.76 6.96 25.30
C PHE A 64 -0.45 6.24 25.65
N LEU A 65 -0.51 4.95 26.02
CA LEU A 65 0.68 4.16 26.32
C LEU A 65 1.57 3.97 25.10
N ASN A 66 0.98 3.78 23.91
CA ASN A 66 1.71 3.68 22.65
C ASN A 66 2.44 4.98 22.31
N ASP A 67 1.78 6.14 22.47
CA ASP A 67 2.42 7.44 22.24
C ASP A 67 3.51 7.73 23.27
N LEU A 68 3.28 7.35 24.52
CA LEU A 68 4.28 7.47 25.59
C LEU A 68 5.51 6.62 25.28
N ALA A 69 5.32 5.40 24.84
CA ALA A 69 6.39 4.49 24.43
C ALA A 69 7.17 5.05 23.23
N PHE A 70 6.47 5.51 22.18
CA PHE A 70 7.07 6.09 20.98
C PHE A 70 7.83 7.39 21.27
N THR A 71 7.43 8.17 22.27
CA THR A 71 8.12 9.42 22.65
C THR A 71 9.60 9.21 22.95
N GLY A 72 9.98 8.06 23.53
CA GLY A 72 11.39 7.71 23.74
C GLY A 72 12.20 7.73 22.44
N ILE A 73 11.67 7.13 21.40
CA ILE A 73 12.29 7.08 20.07
C ILE A 73 12.31 8.49 19.43
N ALA A 74 11.21 9.22 19.49
CA ALA A 74 11.11 10.58 18.99
C ALA A 74 12.07 11.57 19.66
N LEU A 75 12.49 11.31 20.88
CA LEU A 75 13.48 12.11 21.62
C LEU A 75 14.93 11.88 21.17
N ILE A 76 15.25 10.80 20.47
CA ILE A 76 16.65 10.48 20.06
C ILE A 76 17.29 11.61 19.27
N PRO A 77 16.69 12.15 18.17
CA PRO A 77 17.28 13.25 17.42
C PRO A 77 17.48 14.52 18.26
N ALA A 78 16.51 14.82 19.13
CA ALA A 78 16.61 15.96 20.03
C ALA A 78 17.74 15.78 21.06
N PHE A 79 17.90 14.59 21.64
CA PHE A 79 18.99 14.29 22.55
C PHE A 79 20.36 14.44 21.88
N ILE A 80 20.52 13.92 20.67
CA ILE A 80 21.74 14.06 19.88
C ILE A 80 22.03 15.55 19.65
N PHE A 81 21.05 16.32 19.17
CA PHE A 81 21.19 17.75 18.91
C PHE A 81 21.60 18.52 20.17
N TYR A 82 20.91 18.33 21.30
CA TYR A 82 21.23 19.01 22.55
C TYR A 82 22.56 18.57 23.14
N SER A 83 23.01 17.35 22.89
CA SER A 83 24.33 16.85 23.28
C SER A 83 25.48 17.63 22.64
N PHE A 84 25.29 18.10 21.42
CA PHE A 84 26.32 18.88 20.67
C PHE A 84 26.09 20.41 20.70
N LEU A 85 25.11 20.88 21.47
CA LEU A 85 24.77 22.30 21.48
C LEU A 85 25.70 23.13 22.35
N THR A 86 26.32 22.55 23.41
CA THR A 86 27.17 23.26 24.38
C THR A 86 28.58 23.50 23.87
N ASP A 87 29.19 24.62 24.32
CA ASP A 87 30.59 24.95 23.96
C ASP A 87 31.62 24.00 24.58
N ASP A 88 31.27 23.30 25.66
CA ASP A 88 32.13 22.33 26.33
C ASP A 88 32.55 21.16 25.42
N ARG A 89 31.68 20.79 24.47
CA ARG A 89 31.96 19.75 23.48
C ARG A 89 32.99 20.18 22.42
N TYR A 90 33.22 21.48 22.29
CA TYR A 90 34.18 22.04 21.31
C TYR A 90 35.55 22.34 21.96
N ARG A 91 35.88 21.69 23.08
CA ARG A 91 37.23 21.70 23.69
C ARG A 91 38.07 20.55 23.18
N LYS A 92 39.38 20.78 23.03
CA LYS A 92 40.32 19.70 22.64
C LYS A 92 40.33 18.59 23.72
N PRO A 93 40.48 17.30 23.38
CA PRO A 93 40.65 16.73 22.01
C PRO A 93 39.35 16.45 21.27
N PHE A 94 38.20 16.44 21.94
CA PHE A 94 36.90 16.01 21.37
C PHE A 94 36.53 16.79 20.13
N LEU A 95 36.82 18.08 20.08
CA LEU A 95 36.62 18.91 18.91
C LEU A 95 37.18 18.29 17.63
N TRP A 96 38.43 17.86 17.68
CA TRP A 96 39.11 17.27 16.52
C TRP A 96 38.55 15.91 16.13
N ILE A 97 38.11 15.13 17.12
CA ILE A 97 37.50 13.82 16.89
C ILE A 97 36.15 14.01 16.15
N PHE A 98 35.28 14.89 16.64
CA PHE A 98 33.98 15.13 16.00
C PHE A 98 34.08 15.77 14.64
N TRP A 99 34.98 16.78 14.50
CA TRP A 99 35.22 17.41 13.22
C TRP A 99 35.81 16.43 12.21
N GLY A 100 36.80 15.67 12.60
CA GLY A 100 37.43 14.65 11.75
C GLY A 100 36.45 13.54 11.34
N ALA A 101 35.64 13.02 12.30
CA ALA A 101 34.66 12.01 12.02
C ALA A 101 33.58 12.50 11.01
N LEU A 102 33.09 13.74 11.19
CA LEU A 102 32.12 14.30 10.25
C LEU A 102 32.72 14.56 8.87
N MET A 103 33.98 15.03 8.82
CA MET A 103 34.68 15.20 7.54
C MET A 103 34.86 13.87 6.81
N LEU A 104 35.31 12.83 7.52
CA LEU A 104 35.48 11.50 6.95
C LEU A 104 34.14 10.92 6.46
N LEU A 105 33.08 11.06 7.26
CA LEU A 105 31.74 10.64 6.85
C LEU A 105 31.27 11.39 5.60
N THR A 106 31.46 12.72 5.58
CA THR A 106 31.06 13.53 4.42
C THR A 106 31.84 13.12 3.17
N LEU A 107 33.14 12.92 3.28
CA LEU A 107 33.97 12.45 2.16
C LEU A 107 33.56 11.06 1.69
N TYR A 108 33.31 10.13 2.63
CA TYR A 108 32.84 8.79 2.29
C TYR A 108 31.49 8.82 1.53
N VAL A 109 30.49 9.52 2.07
CA VAL A 109 29.15 9.57 1.45
C VAL A 109 29.18 10.30 0.10
N VAL A 110 29.99 11.37 -0.05
CA VAL A 110 30.06 12.13 -1.31
C VAL A 110 30.80 11.37 -2.41
N PHE A 111 31.84 10.59 -2.06
CA PHE A 111 32.75 10.00 -3.06
C PHE A 111 32.77 8.48 -3.14
N CYS A 112 32.27 7.78 -2.14
CA CYS A 112 32.40 6.32 -2.04
C CYS A 112 31.09 5.59 -1.68
N ASN A 113 29.95 6.31 -1.58
CA ASN A 113 28.71 5.71 -1.09
C ASN A 113 27.77 5.35 -2.24
N ASP A 114 27.60 4.07 -2.48
CA ASP A 114 26.64 3.53 -3.45
C ASP A 114 25.22 3.41 -2.89
N ILE A 115 25.05 3.42 -1.54
CA ILE A 115 23.76 3.19 -0.87
C ILE A 115 22.69 4.22 -1.29
N THR A 116 23.05 5.51 -1.36
CA THR A 116 22.09 6.53 -1.76
C THR A 116 21.79 6.52 -3.25
N ASP A 117 22.69 5.98 -4.06
CA ASP A 117 22.54 5.91 -5.51
C ASP A 117 21.56 4.81 -5.92
N GLU A 118 21.40 3.77 -5.11
CA GLU A 118 20.38 2.72 -5.30
C GLU A 118 18.95 3.29 -5.26
N TYR A 119 18.71 4.35 -4.47
CA TYR A 119 17.38 4.97 -4.37
C TYR A 119 17.05 5.92 -5.53
N GLY A 120 18.03 6.28 -6.36
CA GLY A 120 17.82 7.15 -7.53
C GLY A 120 17.33 8.58 -7.21
N GLY A 121 16.91 9.30 -8.24
CA GLY A 121 16.24 10.59 -8.12
C GLY A 121 17.04 11.72 -7.44
N PRO A 122 16.39 12.64 -6.69
CA PRO A 122 17.04 13.76 -6.03
C PRO A 122 17.69 13.40 -4.69
N LEU A 123 17.39 12.23 -4.10
CA LEU A 123 17.81 11.85 -2.75
C LEU A 123 19.33 11.90 -2.53
N PRO A 124 20.18 11.32 -3.40
CA PRO A 124 21.64 11.41 -3.25
C PRO A 124 22.15 12.85 -3.18
N ARG A 125 21.61 13.72 -4.04
CA ARG A 125 21.99 15.14 -4.09
C ARG A 125 21.59 15.89 -2.81
N ILE A 126 20.41 15.59 -2.26
CA ILE A 126 19.91 16.18 -1.01
C ILE A 126 20.79 15.73 0.17
N VAL A 127 21.08 14.43 0.29
CA VAL A 127 21.93 13.88 1.35
C VAL A 127 23.32 14.50 1.30
N ASN A 128 23.95 14.54 0.13
CA ASN A 128 25.24 15.16 -0.06
C ASN A 128 25.25 16.65 0.30
N ALA A 129 24.25 17.41 -0.14
CA ALA A 129 24.12 18.84 0.18
C ALA A 129 23.94 19.07 1.69
N VAL A 130 23.12 18.26 2.37
CA VAL A 130 22.92 18.33 3.83
C VAL A 130 24.21 18.03 4.58
N LEU A 131 24.95 16.98 4.21
CA LEU A 131 26.21 16.62 4.86
C LEU A 131 27.29 17.69 4.64
N ILE A 132 27.42 18.21 3.43
CA ILE A 132 28.36 19.31 3.12
C ILE A 132 27.98 20.55 3.95
N LEU A 133 26.72 20.90 4.05
CA LEU A 133 26.26 22.03 4.86
C LEU A 133 26.56 21.82 6.34
N LEU A 134 26.29 20.65 6.88
CA LEU A 134 26.59 20.29 8.28
C LEU A 134 28.10 20.34 8.55
N ALA A 135 28.91 19.83 7.63
CA ALA A 135 30.35 19.86 7.70
C ALA A 135 30.89 21.32 7.68
N ALA A 136 30.37 22.15 6.80
CA ALA A 136 30.70 23.57 6.73
C ALA A 136 30.29 24.31 8.02
N CYS A 137 29.07 24.07 8.52
CA CYS A 137 28.56 24.64 9.77
C CYS A 137 29.43 24.25 10.97
N LEU A 138 29.82 22.99 11.09
CA LEU A 138 30.67 22.51 12.17
C LEU A 138 32.08 23.12 12.06
N THR A 139 32.63 23.24 10.84
CA THR A 139 33.92 23.84 10.60
C THR A 139 33.94 25.31 11.06
N VAL A 140 32.96 26.11 10.64
CA VAL A 140 32.84 27.51 11.08
C VAL A 140 32.69 27.60 12.60
N LYS A 141 31.82 26.77 13.21
CA LYS A 141 31.65 26.74 14.66
C LYS A 141 32.91 26.34 15.42
N THR A 142 33.71 25.46 14.81
CA THR A 142 35.00 25.01 15.36
C THR A 142 36.05 26.12 15.39
N PHE A 143 36.27 26.80 14.25
CA PHE A 143 37.36 27.74 14.06
C PHE A 143 37.02 29.20 14.40
N VAL A 144 35.69 29.54 14.53
CA VAL A 144 35.26 30.90 14.81
C VAL A 144 34.43 30.98 16.10
N PRO A 145 35.03 31.05 17.30
CA PRO A 145 34.34 31.04 18.58
C PRO A 145 33.31 32.19 18.73
N ALA A 146 33.58 33.34 18.12
CA ALA A 146 32.71 34.53 18.22
C ALA A 146 31.28 34.31 17.69
N VAL A 147 31.08 33.38 16.72
CA VAL A 147 29.79 33.12 16.14
C VAL A 147 28.96 32.06 16.93
N ARG A 148 29.58 31.36 17.88
CA ARG A 148 28.95 30.20 18.56
C ARG A 148 27.62 30.54 19.25
N LYS A 149 27.54 31.68 19.97
CA LYS A 149 26.29 32.07 20.65
C LYS A 149 25.17 32.39 19.68
N LYS A 150 25.44 33.18 18.62
CA LYS A 150 24.45 33.52 17.59
C LYS A 150 24.03 32.27 16.85
N TRP A 151 24.98 31.42 16.49
CA TRP A 151 24.72 30.16 15.80
C TRP A 151 23.89 29.19 16.62
N ARG A 152 24.13 29.07 17.92
CA ARG A 152 23.35 28.23 18.84
C ARG A 152 21.89 28.68 18.86
N THR A 153 21.65 29.97 18.96
CA THR A 153 20.27 30.53 18.92
C THR A 153 19.60 30.17 17.60
N ALA A 154 20.25 30.47 16.47
CA ALA A 154 19.71 30.14 15.14
C ALA A 154 19.45 28.63 14.98
N ALA A 155 20.42 27.77 15.38
CA ALA A 155 20.30 26.33 15.30
C ALA A 155 19.11 25.78 16.12
N ILE A 156 18.87 26.29 17.33
CA ILE A 156 17.73 25.89 18.15
C ILE A 156 16.41 26.21 17.44
N TRP A 157 16.26 27.46 16.97
CA TRP A 157 15.04 27.85 16.25
C TRP A 157 14.84 27.04 14.99
N THR A 158 15.88 26.83 14.17
CA THR A 158 15.82 26.05 12.94
C THR A 158 15.46 24.60 13.23
N VAL A 159 16.14 23.93 14.18
CA VAL A 159 15.88 22.51 14.48
C VAL A 159 14.50 22.33 15.12
N MET A 160 14.07 23.22 16.00
CA MET A 160 12.71 23.14 16.58
C MET A 160 11.63 23.42 15.53
N MET A 161 11.87 24.34 14.61
CA MET A 161 10.95 24.59 13.49
C MET A 161 10.86 23.38 12.56
N LEU A 162 12.00 22.79 12.18
CA LEU A 162 12.02 21.57 11.37
C LEU A 162 11.30 20.42 12.07
N TYR A 163 11.55 20.23 13.37
CA TYR A 163 10.87 19.20 14.13
C TYR A 163 9.35 19.42 14.18
N ALA A 164 8.93 20.65 14.41
CA ALA A 164 7.51 20.99 14.42
C ALA A 164 6.88 20.81 13.03
N CYS A 165 7.57 21.22 11.97
CA CYS A 165 7.12 20.98 10.60
C CYS A 165 6.98 19.48 10.31
N CYS A 166 7.99 18.67 10.64
CA CYS A 166 7.94 17.21 10.45
C CYS A 166 6.77 16.60 11.23
N ALA A 167 6.60 16.96 12.51
CA ALA A 167 5.51 16.43 13.34
C ALA A 167 4.12 16.76 12.79
N ILE A 168 3.91 18.00 12.32
CA ILE A 168 2.63 18.42 11.71
C ILE A 168 2.43 17.76 10.35
N THR A 169 3.48 17.67 9.52
CA THR A 169 3.40 16.98 8.22
C THR A 169 3.02 15.53 8.41
N ILE A 170 3.64 14.80 9.34
CA ILE A 170 3.32 13.42 9.65
C ILE A 170 1.86 13.29 10.13
N ALA A 171 1.44 14.13 11.08
CA ALA A 171 0.08 14.13 11.60
C ALA A 171 -0.97 14.38 10.50
N PHE A 172 -0.69 15.31 9.60
CA PHE A 172 -1.55 15.58 8.45
C PHE A 172 -1.57 14.40 7.47
N SER A 173 -0.39 13.86 7.14
CA SER A 173 -0.27 12.72 6.23
C SER A 173 -1.00 11.48 6.77
N GLU A 174 -1.02 11.24 8.08
CA GLU A 174 -1.82 10.15 8.67
C GLU A 174 -3.33 10.32 8.43
N VAL A 175 -3.85 11.55 8.54
CA VAL A 175 -5.27 11.81 8.28
C VAL A 175 -5.61 11.62 6.80
N VAL A 176 -4.74 12.09 5.90
CA VAL A 176 -4.90 11.88 4.45
C VAL A 176 -4.82 10.39 4.12
N PHE A 177 -3.86 9.67 4.69
CA PHE A 177 -3.69 8.23 4.50
C PHE A 177 -4.92 7.45 4.99
N TRP A 178 -5.49 7.84 6.14
CA TRP A 178 -6.76 7.28 6.62
C TRP A 178 -7.91 7.53 5.64
N SER A 179 -7.97 8.71 5.04
CA SER A 179 -9.00 9.07 4.04
C SER A 179 -8.94 8.21 2.78
N GLU A 180 -7.75 7.65 2.47
CA GLU A 180 -7.54 6.78 1.31
C GLU A 180 -7.75 5.30 1.67
N PHE A 181 -7.20 4.85 2.79
CA PHE A 181 -7.04 3.43 3.09
C PHE A 181 -7.82 2.96 4.30
N GLY A 182 -8.36 3.85 5.13
CA GLY A 182 -9.09 3.50 6.36
C GLY A 182 -8.24 2.82 7.44
N VAL A 183 -6.92 2.92 7.34
CA VAL A 183 -5.93 2.35 8.28
C VAL A 183 -4.86 3.38 8.62
N ARG A 184 -4.10 3.15 9.71
CA ARG A 184 -2.90 3.94 10.04
C ARG A 184 -1.77 3.61 9.06
N PHE A 185 -0.66 4.34 9.14
CA PHE A 185 0.52 4.07 8.32
C PHE A 185 0.93 2.60 8.40
N ASN A 186 1.23 2.04 7.25
CA ASN A 186 1.68 0.68 7.07
C ASN A 186 2.68 0.62 5.90
N PHE A 187 2.96 -0.56 5.35
CA PHE A 187 3.86 -0.75 4.23
C PHE A 187 3.49 0.08 2.98
N ILE A 188 2.21 0.41 2.75
CA ILE A 188 1.79 1.29 1.64
C ILE A 188 2.42 2.67 1.77
N ALA A 189 2.55 3.18 3.01
CA ALA A 189 3.24 4.45 3.25
C ALA A 189 4.74 4.33 2.96
N VAL A 190 5.34 3.17 3.15
CA VAL A 190 6.74 2.88 2.75
C VAL A 190 6.88 2.85 1.23
N ASP A 191 5.97 2.17 0.54
CA ASP A 191 5.92 2.15 -0.93
C ASP A 191 5.85 3.55 -1.54
N TYR A 192 5.09 4.44 -0.91
CA TYR A 192 4.97 5.83 -1.36
C TYR A 192 6.27 6.64 -1.26
N LEU A 193 7.24 6.20 -0.46
CA LEU A 193 8.59 6.79 -0.49
C LEU A 193 9.36 6.39 -1.74
N VAL A 194 9.13 5.20 -2.28
CA VAL A 194 9.78 4.73 -3.51
C VAL A 194 9.25 5.51 -4.72
N TYR A 195 7.94 5.71 -4.78
CA TYR A 195 7.25 6.41 -5.89
C TYR A 195 6.97 7.88 -5.55
N THR A 196 7.95 8.56 -4.98
CA THR A 196 7.81 9.92 -4.45
C THR A 196 7.30 10.93 -5.50
N ASN A 197 7.70 10.82 -6.75
CA ASN A 197 7.31 11.77 -7.80
C ASN A 197 5.82 11.67 -8.11
N GLU A 198 5.30 10.47 -8.28
CA GLU A 198 3.89 10.17 -8.56
C GLU A 198 3.02 10.59 -7.38
N VAL A 199 3.45 10.28 -6.16
CA VAL A 199 2.73 10.66 -4.94
C VAL A 199 2.70 12.18 -4.75
N ILE A 200 3.83 12.86 -4.90
CA ILE A 200 3.87 14.34 -4.82
C ILE A 200 3.00 14.95 -5.92
N GLY A 201 3.08 14.44 -7.15
CA GLY A 201 2.25 14.90 -8.26
C GLY A 201 0.76 14.75 -7.96
N ASN A 202 0.33 13.57 -7.49
CA ASN A 202 -1.05 13.32 -7.08
C ASN A 202 -1.52 14.29 -5.97
N ILE A 203 -0.67 14.52 -4.96
CA ILE A 203 -1.00 15.47 -3.88
C ILE A 203 -1.16 16.88 -4.44
N VAL A 204 -0.27 17.33 -5.32
CA VAL A 204 -0.32 18.67 -5.94
C VAL A 204 -1.57 18.85 -6.82
N GLU A 205 -1.95 17.82 -7.56
CA GLU A 205 -3.14 17.85 -8.42
C GLU A 205 -4.46 17.71 -7.63
N SER A 206 -4.44 16.98 -6.50
CA SER A 206 -5.67 16.67 -5.73
C SER A 206 -6.02 17.68 -4.64
N TYR A 207 -5.05 18.46 -4.13
CA TYR A 207 -5.21 19.27 -2.94
C TYR A 207 -4.75 20.73 -3.13
N PRO A 208 -5.32 21.71 -2.42
CA PRO A 208 -4.89 23.12 -2.46
C PRO A 208 -3.60 23.33 -1.67
N ILE A 209 -2.48 22.81 -2.16
CA ILE A 209 -1.19 22.68 -1.48
C ILE A 209 -0.68 23.99 -0.88
N PHE A 210 -0.83 25.11 -1.58
CA PHE A 210 -0.35 26.40 -1.09
C PHE A 210 -0.96 26.76 0.29
N TRP A 211 -2.29 26.64 0.42
CA TRP A 211 -2.98 26.96 1.67
C TRP A 211 -2.67 25.95 2.77
N MET A 212 -2.49 24.69 2.40
CA MET A 212 -2.12 23.62 3.33
C MET A 212 -0.73 23.84 3.91
N ILE A 213 0.27 24.12 3.08
CA ILE A 213 1.65 24.43 3.53
C ILE A 213 1.64 25.68 4.41
N LEU A 214 0.90 26.73 4.02
CA LEU A 214 0.80 27.94 4.83
C LEU A 214 0.22 27.66 6.21
N ALA A 215 -0.88 26.92 6.30
CA ALA A 215 -1.49 26.53 7.56
C ALA A 215 -0.54 25.67 8.42
N MET A 216 0.13 24.70 7.82
CA MET A 216 1.11 23.86 8.50
C MET A 216 2.28 24.67 9.07
N LEU A 217 2.80 25.63 8.30
CA LEU A 217 3.89 26.50 8.74
C LEU A 217 3.46 27.42 9.90
N LEU A 218 2.22 27.93 9.88
CA LEU A 218 1.67 28.75 10.98
C LEU A 218 1.53 27.92 12.27
N VAL A 219 1.00 26.70 12.17
CA VAL A 219 0.87 25.78 13.32
C VAL A 219 2.24 25.37 13.84
N ALA A 220 3.16 24.98 12.94
CA ALA A 220 4.53 24.63 13.29
C ALA A 220 5.28 25.81 13.95
N GLY A 221 5.08 27.04 13.45
CA GLY A 221 5.61 28.25 14.07
C GLY A 221 5.10 28.49 15.49
N GLY A 222 3.81 28.26 15.73
CA GLY A 222 3.22 28.30 17.07
C GLY A 222 3.80 27.26 18.02
N ILE A 223 3.94 26.01 17.55
CA ILE A 223 4.57 24.91 18.29
C ILE A 223 6.04 25.25 18.58
N CYS A 224 6.79 25.68 17.60
CA CYS A 224 8.19 26.08 17.75
C CYS A 224 8.33 27.19 18.81
N TRP A 225 7.52 28.21 18.70
CA TRP A 225 7.50 29.30 19.70
C TRP A 225 7.20 28.76 21.10
N TRP A 226 6.19 27.89 21.24
CA TRP A 226 5.87 27.26 22.53
C TRP A 226 7.01 26.41 23.07
N MET A 227 7.71 25.64 22.19
CA MET A 227 8.83 24.80 22.58
C MET A 227 10.04 25.61 23.06
N VAL A 228 10.23 26.82 22.56
CA VAL A 228 11.37 27.69 22.89
C VAL A 228 11.04 28.75 23.97
N LYS A 229 9.74 29.09 24.16
CA LYS A 229 9.30 30.13 25.07
C LYS A 229 9.73 29.87 26.52
N GLY A 230 10.14 30.93 27.20
CA GLY A 230 10.36 30.93 28.65
C GLY A 230 11.78 30.50 29.07
N LYS A 231 12.76 30.48 28.14
CA LYS A 231 14.15 30.12 28.42
C LYS A 231 15.14 31.00 27.69
N ASP A 232 16.28 31.28 28.31
CA ASP A 232 17.43 31.84 27.58
C ASP A 232 18.10 30.70 26.75
N ILE A 233 17.71 30.63 25.48
CA ILE A 233 18.20 29.59 24.55
C ILE A 233 19.69 29.70 24.24
N ARG A 234 20.34 30.82 24.64
CA ARG A 234 21.79 31.04 24.40
C ARG A 234 22.67 30.14 25.25
N ASP A 235 22.15 29.68 26.38
CA ASP A 235 22.87 28.83 27.33
C ASP A 235 22.29 27.41 27.42
N SER A 236 21.48 27.01 26.44
CA SER A 236 20.89 25.67 26.38
C SER A 236 21.91 24.59 25.97
N GLY A 237 21.69 23.38 26.45
CA GLY A 237 22.43 22.18 26.10
C GLY A 237 22.80 21.32 27.30
N ILE A 238 23.28 20.09 27.05
CA ILE A 238 23.72 19.14 28.08
C ILE A 238 25.24 19.30 28.28
N ALA A 239 25.64 20.12 29.25
CA ALA A 239 27.04 20.48 29.43
C ALA A 239 27.91 19.41 30.15
N SER A 240 27.39 18.83 31.23
CA SER A 240 28.12 17.87 32.06
C SER A 240 28.09 16.44 31.50
N TRP A 241 29.23 15.75 31.49
CA TRP A 241 29.32 14.34 31.12
C TRP A 241 28.47 13.43 32.01
N LYS A 242 28.38 13.75 33.32
CA LYS A 242 27.52 13.01 34.23
C LYS A 242 26.04 13.15 33.86
N GLN A 243 25.60 14.36 33.55
CA GLN A 243 24.22 14.59 33.10
C GLN A 243 23.94 13.93 31.77
N TRP A 244 24.88 14.01 30.83
CA TRP A 244 24.79 13.33 29.54
C TRP A 244 24.62 11.82 29.73
N GLY A 245 25.47 11.19 30.56
CA GLY A 245 25.39 9.77 30.85
C GLY A 245 24.06 9.36 31.51
N ILE A 246 23.56 10.15 32.48
CA ILE A 246 22.25 9.89 33.12
C ILE A 246 21.12 10.06 32.08
N SER A 247 21.14 11.12 31.28
CA SER A 247 20.13 11.36 30.26
C SER A 247 20.11 10.27 29.20
N LEU A 248 21.29 9.82 28.77
CA LEU A 248 21.43 8.69 27.84
C LEU A 248 20.88 7.40 28.43
N ALA A 249 21.21 7.08 29.70
CA ALA A 249 20.74 5.87 30.37
C ALA A 249 19.20 5.87 30.51
N VAL A 250 18.62 7.01 30.90
CA VAL A 250 17.15 7.15 31.01
C VAL A 250 16.49 7.04 29.65
N LEU A 251 17.05 7.69 28.61
CA LEU A 251 16.52 7.61 27.26
C LEU A 251 16.62 6.18 26.71
N ALA A 252 17.76 5.53 26.89
CA ALA A 252 17.96 4.14 26.48
C ALA A 252 17.00 3.17 27.18
N ALA A 253 16.80 3.34 28.48
CA ALA A 253 15.82 2.56 29.24
C ALA A 253 14.38 2.82 28.73
N TRP A 254 14.03 4.08 28.45
CA TRP A 254 12.73 4.43 27.89
C TRP A 254 12.54 3.80 26.50
N CYS A 255 13.53 3.92 25.61
CA CYS A 255 13.49 3.29 24.29
C CYS A 255 13.36 1.75 24.38
N ALA A 256 14.10 1.09 25.28
CA ALA A 256 14.05 -0.35 25.44
C ALA A 256 12.67 -0.82 25.96
N ILE A 257 12.13 -0.15 26.99
CA ILE A 257 10.80 -0.44 27.51
C ILE A 257 9.73 -0.12 26.44
N GLY A 258 9.86 1.03 25.76
CA GLY A 258 8.95 1.44 24.69
C GLY A 258 8.96 0.47 23.52
N TYR A 259 10.12 0.03 23.09
CA TYR A 259 10.26 -1.00 22.04
C TYR A 259 9.58 -2.31 22.46
N GLY A 260 9.88 -2.80 23.66
CA GLY A 260 9.24 -4.02 24.19
C GLY A 260 7.72 -3.90 24.26
N TRP A 261 7.18 -2.74 24.66
CA TRP A 261 5.74 -2.49 24.67
C TRP A 261 5.14 -2.44 23.27
N LEU A 262 5.72 -1.67 22.36
CA LEU A 262 5.21 -1.48 20.98
C LEU A 262 5.35 -2.73 20.12
N HIS A 263 6.37 -3.55 20.36
CA HIS A 263 6.58 -4.77 19.56
C HIS A 263 5.85 -5.99 20.10
N TYR A 264 5.76 -6.16 21.45
CA TYR A 264 5.23 -7.36 22.09
C TYR A 264 4.00 -7.12 22.96
N GLY A 265 3.86 -5.93 23.56
CA GLY A 265 2.94 -5.73 24.67
C GLY A 265 1.48 -5.58 24.27
N TYR A 266 1.14 -4.59 23.47
CA TYR A 266 -0.25 -4.22 23.23
C TYR A 266 -1.00 -5.16 22.28
N ARG A 267 -0.30 -5.90 21.44
CA ARG A 267 -0.89 -6.86 20.47
C ARG A 267 -1.60 -8.04 21.12
N ASN A 268 -1.32 -8.30 22.40
CA ASN A 268 -1.97 -9.36 23.16
C ASN A 268 -3.38 -8.99 23.66
N PHE A 269 -3.78 -7.72 23.55
CA PHE A 269 -5.12 -7.28 23.94
C PHE A 269 -6.07 -7.41 22.75
N GLY A 270 -6.65 -8.60 22.56
CA GLY A 270 -7.58 -8.92 21.48
C GLY A 270 -8.68 -7.86 21.29
N VAL A 271 -9.00 -7.52 20.05
CA VAL A 271 -9.98 -6.50 19.69
C VAL A 271 -10.99 -7.09 18.72
N LYS A 272 -12.28 -6.86 18.99
CA LYS A 272 -13.36 -7.25 18.09
C LYS A 272 -13.58 -6.25 16.95
N ASN A 273 -13.09 -5.01 17.15
CA ASN A 273 -13.31 -3.90 16.21
C ASN A 273 -11.96 -3.45 15.63
N MET A 274 -11.79 -3.61 14.32
CA MET A 274 -10.56 -3.28 13.61
C MET A 274 -10.25 -1.77 13.62
N TYR A 275 -11.27 -0.91 13.50
CA TYR A 275 -11.06 0.53 13.59
C TYR A 275 -10.52 0.93 14.97
N ALA A 276 -11.05 0.34 16.06
CA ALA A 276 -10.53 0.59 17.39
C ALA A 276 -9.05 0.15 17.52
N THR A 277 -8.69 -0.97 16.92
CA THR A 277 -7.30 -1.45 16.85
C THR A 277 -6.41 -0.45 16.14
N GLN A 278 -6.78 -0.05 14.95
CA GLN A 278 -6.00 0.89 14.15
C GLN A 278 -5.88 2.27 14.83
N ILE A 279 -6.96 2.79 15.41
CA ILE A 279 -6.95 4.11 16.06
C ILE A 279 -6.11 4.11 17.35
N GLN A 280 -6.05 2.99 18.11
CA GLN A 280 -5.19 2.89 19.30
C GLN A 280 -3.69 2.84 18.97
N GLU A 281 -3.30 2.35 17.80
CA GLU A 281 -1.91 2.23 17.34
C GLU A 281 -1.20 3.58 17.25
N ASN A 282 0.10 3.57 17.00
CA ASN A 282 0.89 4.77 16.72
C ASN A 282 1.46 4.68 15.30
N GLY A 283 0.90 5.45 14.34
CA GLY A 283 1.25 5.35 12.93
C GLY A 283 2.72 5.60 12.60
N CYS A 284 3.42 6.41 13.42
CA CYS A 284 4.87 6.57 13.23
C CYS A 284 5.63 5.28 13.57
N TRP A 285 5.19 4.56 14.60
CA TRP A 285 5.78 3.27 14.95
C TRP A 285 5.48 2.22 13.89
N ASP A 286 4.22 2.15 13.46
CA ASP A 286 3.76 1.19 12.45
C ASP A 286 4.51 1.40 11.13
N PHE A 287 4.78 2.67 10.75
CA PHE A 287 5.64 3.01 9.63
C PHE A 287 7.08 2.51 9.79
N LEU A 288 7.71 2.75 10.96
CA LEU A 288 9.08 2.29 11.23
C LEU A 288 9.18 0.76 11.25
N GLU A 289 8.18 0.09 11.79
CA GLU A 289 8.11 -1.37 11.81
C GLU A 289 7.95 -1.92 10.39
N ALA A 290 7.05 -1.35 9.59
CA ALA A 290 6.87 -1.72 8.19
C ALA A 290 8.13 -1.48 7.36
N PHE A 291 8.83 -0.36 7.60
CA PHE A 291 10.09 -0.05 6.93
C PHE A 291 11.22 -1.02 7.31
N ALA A 292 11.27 -1.47 8.57
CA ALA A 292 12.31 -2.37 9.06
C ALA A 292 12.05 -3.86 8.71
N SER A 293 10.78 -4.25 8.54
CA SER A 293 10.35 -5.63 8.30
C SER A 293 9.81 -5.82 6.88
N ASN A 294 10.64 -5.54 5.88
CA ASN A 294 10.22 -5.57 4.46
C ASN A 294 9.98 -6.98 3.90
N GLU A 295 10.22 -8.04 4.66
CA GLU A 295 9.97 -9.43 4.26
C GLU A 295 9.17 -10.18 5.33
N LEU A 296 8.01 -10.72 4.94
CA LEU A 296 7.21 -11.62 5.75
C LEU A 296 7.51 -13.07 5.35
N ASP A 297 8.48 -13.70 6.03
CA ASP A 297 8.74 -15.13 5.85
C ASP A 297 7.53 -15.95 6.34
N TYR A 298 6.84 -16.61 5.42
CA TYR A 298 5.65 -17.39 5.71
C TYR A 298 5.92 -18.50 6.75
N ARG A 299 7.07 -19.16 6.69
CA ARG A 299 7.45 -20.26 7.63
C ARG A 299 7.59 -19.76 9.06
N GLN A 300 8.11 -18.57 9.22
CA GLN A 300 8.34 -17.97 10.54
C GLN A 300 7.05 -17.45 11.16
N PHE A 301 6.22 -16.78 10.37
CA PHE A 301 5.13 -15.96 10.90
C PHE A 301 3.75 -16.62 10.84
N TYR A 302 3.49 -17.56 9.95
CA TYR A 302 2.16 -18.14 9.78
C TYR A 302 2.02 -19.54 10.33
N ALA A 303 0.78 -19.94 10.64
CA ALA A 303 0.46 -21.28 11.12
C ALA A 303 0.54 -22.27 9.95
N MET A 304 1.37 -23.26 10.08
CA MET A 304 1.63 -24.29 9.06
C MET A 304 1.08 -25.66 9.49
N ILE A 305 0.80 -26.48 8.48
CA ILE A 305 0.48 -27.92 8.65
C ILE A 305 1.60 -28.78 8.06
N PRO A 306 1.61 -30.11 8.34
CA PRO A 306 2.59 -31.01 7.75
C PRO A 306 2.62 -30.92 6.22
N GLU A 307 3.82 -30.86 5.64
CA GLU A 307 4.02 -30.63 4.20
C GLU A 307 3.31 -31.67 3.32
N GLY A 308 3.34 -32.96 3.72
CA GLY A 308 2.64 -34.02 2.99
C GLY A 308 1.12 -33.88 2.97
N GLU A 309 0.54 -33.34 4.07
CA GLU A 309 -0.89 -33.02 4.16
C GLU A 309 -1.21 -31.82 3.28
N ALA A 310 -0.40 -30.76 3.36
CA ALA A 310 -0.57 -29.55 2.54
C ALA A 310 -0.52 -29.88 1.04
N ALA A 311 0.45 -30.72 0.62
CA ALA A 311 0.57 -31.16 -0.76
C ALA A 311 -0.65 -31.97 -1.22
N SER A 312 -1.14 -32.88 -0.37
CA SER A 312 -2.32 -33.71 -0.70
C SER A 312 -3.59 -32.87 -0.85
N LEU A 313 -3.77 -31.87 0.02
CA LEU A 313 -4.90 -30.92 -0.06
C LEU A 313 -4.80 -30.05 -1.33
N GLN A 314 -3.62 -29.52 -1.65
CA GLN A 314 -3.39 -28.74 -2.86
C GLN A 314 -3.72 -29.57 -4.12
N GLN A 315 -3.20 -30.77 -4.23
CA GLN A 315 -3.47 -31.65 -5.36
C GLN A 315 -4.98 -31.88 -5.55
N ARG A 316 -5.67 -32.21 -4.48
CA ARG A 316 -7.11 -32.45 -4.51
C ARG A 316 -7.92 -31.22 -4.87
N LEU A 317 -7.61 -30.06 -4.26
CA LEU A 317 -8.42 -28.84 -4.41
C LEU A 317 -8.12 -28.10 -5.73
N CYS A 318 -6.86 -28.13 -6.18
CA CYS A 318 -6.46 -27.42 -7.39
C CYS A 318 -6.39 -28.34 -8.64
N GLY A 319 -6.58 -29.64 -8.50
CA GLY A 319 -6.46 -30.59 -9.62
C GLY A 319 -5.03 -30.70 -10.15
N GLN A 320 -4.03 -30.52 -9.26
CA GLN A 320 -2.62 -30.57 -9.60
C GLN A 320 -2.02 -31.97 -9.34
N ASP A 321 -0.91 -32.29 -10.00
CA ASP A 321 -0.12 -33.49 -9.76
C ASP A 321 0.84 -33.32 -8.56
N GLY A 322 1.68 -34.34 -8.31
CA GLY A 322 2.68 -34.33 -7.24
C GLY A 322 3.72 -33.22 -7.36
N ASN A 323 3.91 -32.66 -8.55
CA ASN A 323 4.83 -31.56 -8.82
C ASN A 323 4.14 -30.16 -8.74
N GLY A 324 2.84 -30.12 -8.42
CA GLY A 324 2.08 -28.89 -8.39
C GLY A 324 1.66 -28.37 -9.77
N ILE A 325 1.62 -29.23 -10.77
CA ILE A 325 1.22 -28.89 -12.14
C ILE A 325 -0.20 -29.37 -12.41
N GLN A 326 -1.04 -28.44 -12.87
CA GLN A 326 -2.37 -28.73 -13.40
C GLN A 326 -2.24 -29.12 -14.87
N SER A 327 -2.72 -30.31 -15.25
CA SER A 327 -2.75 -30.77 -16.64
C SER A 327 -4.19 -30.77 -17.13
N VAL A 328 -4.52 -29.77 -17.96
CA VAL A 328 -5.84 -29.65 -18.59
C VAL A 328 -5.76 -30.17 -20.02
N LYS A 329 -6.60 -31.12 -20.36
CA LYS A 329 -6.70 -31.69 -21.70
C LYS A 329 -8.14 -31.53 -22.20
N ASP A 330 -8.30 -30.84 -23.31
CA ASP A 330 -9.58 -30.76 -24.02
C ASP A 330 -9.51 -31.68 -25.25
N SER A 331 -10.63 -32.31 -25.55
CA SER A 331 -10.77 -33.20 -26.71
C SER A 331 -11.08 -32.44 -28.00
N LEU A 332 -11.53 -31.19 -27.89
CA LEU A 332 -11.85 -30.31 -28.99
C LEU A 332 -10.60 -29.50 -29.41
N PRO A 333 -10.50 -29.10 -30.67
CA PRO A 333 -9.42 -28.23 -31.12
C PRO A 333 -9.52 -26.85 -30.49
N ALA A 334 -8.38 -26.26 -30.11
CA ALA A 334 -8.32 -24.92 -29.55
C ALA A 334 -8.90 -23.86 -30.50
N LEU A 335 -9.80 -23.03 -29.98
CA LEU A 335 -10.40 -21.91 -30.69
C LEU A 335 -9.46 -20.70 -30.63
N LYS A 336 -8.84 -20.35 -31.76
CA LYS A 336 -7.85 -19.27 -31.82
C LYS A 336 -8.47 -17.87 -31.95
N LYS A 337 -9.36 -17.51 -31.02
CA LYS A 337 -9.92 -16.16 -30.96
C LYS A 337 -8.94 -15.20 -30.27
N ASN A 338 -8.93 -13.95 -30.70
CA ASN A 338 -8.20 -12.90 -29.97
C ASN A 338 -8.76 -12.74 -28.56
N VAL A 339 -7.94 -12.29 -27.64
CA VAL A 339 -8.34 -12.04 -26.27
C VAL A 339 -7.89 -10.65 -25.84
N VAL A 340 -8.83 -9.87 -25.28
CA VAL A 340 -8.58 -8.58 -24.62
C VAL A 340 -9.03 -8.72 -23.18
N LEU A 341 -8.06 -8.76 -22.27
CA LEU A 341 -8.27 -8.70 -20.82
C LEU A 341 -8.16 -7.23 -20.38
N ILE A 342 -9.22 -6.68 -19.82
CA ILE A 342 -9.24 -5.33 -19.25
C ILE A 342 -9.34 -5.46 -17.74
N THR A 343 -8.31 -5.05 -17.04
CA THR A 343 -8.34 -4.84 -15.59
C THR A 343 -8.65 -3.38 -15.31
N VAL A 344 -9.79 -3.14 -14.67
CA VAL A 344 -10.30 -1.78 -14.41
C VAL A 344 -9.87 -1.34 -13.03
N GLU A 345 -9.15 -0.23 -12.96
CA GLU A 345 -8.66 0.37 -11.72
C GLU A 345 -9.79 0.59 -10.71
N SER A 346 -9.65 0.00 -9.51
CA SER A 346 -10.50 0.25 -8.34
C SER A 346 -12.02 0.16 -8.59
N LEU A 347 -12.48 -0.76 -9.43
CA LEU A 347 -13.90 -0.92 -9.75
C LEU A 347 -14.56 -1.92 -8.80
N SER A 348 -15.21 -1.42 -7.74
CA SER A 348 -16.03 -2.26 -6.85
C SER A 348 -17.33 -2.68 -7.49
N ALA A 349 -17.87 -3.86 -7.12
CA ALA A 349 -19.16 -4.33 -7.57
C ALA A 349 -20.30 -3.38 -7.18
N ASP A 350 -20.22 -2.73 -6.02
CA ASP A 350 -21.24 -1.81 -5.50
C ASP A 350 -21.43 -0.52 -6.32
N PHE A 351 -20.61 -0.25 -7.33
CA PHE A 351 -20.87 0.82 -8.30
C PHE A 351 -21.90 0.43 -9.37
N LEU A 352 -22.11 -0.86 -9.61
CA LEU A 352 -22.97 -1.36 -10.67
C LEU A 352 -24.42 -1.59 -10.17
N THR A 353 -25.39 -1.27 -11.02
CA THR A 353 -26.82 -1.42 -10.71
C THR A 353 -27.18 -2.87 -10.36
N ARG A 354 -26.53 -3.84 -11.02
CA ARG A 354 -26.71 -5.28 -10.76
C ARG A 354 -26.49 -5.66 -9.29
N TYR A 355 -25.57 -4.99 -8.62
CA TYR A 355 -25.19 -5.26 -7.22
C TYR A 355 -25.80 -4.28 -6.23
N GLY A 356 -26.81 -3.54 -6.64
CA GLY A 356 -27.63 -2.69 -5.77
C GLY A 356 -27.32 -1.20 -5.81
N SER A 357 -26.42 -0.74 -6.69
CA SER A 357 -26.18 0.70 -6.87
C SER A 357 -27.42 1.40 -7.43
N ALA A 358 -27.82 2.49 -6.78
CA ALA A 358 -28.88 3.38 -7.28
C ALA A 358 -28.32 4.57 -8.08
N ASP A 359 -27.00 4.68 -8.23
CA ASP A 359 -26.33 5.87 -8.78
C ASP A 359 -26.44 6.00 -10.30
N GLY A 360 -26.63 4.87 -11.01
CA GLY A 360 -26.71 4.84 -12.48
C GLY A 360 -25.46 5.36 -13.18
N ILE A 361 -24.28 5.18 -12.58
CA ILE A 361 -23.01 5.69 -13.12
C ILE A 361 -22.31 4.71 -14.07
N THR A 362 -22.81 3.48 -14.20
CA THR A 362 -22.21 2.42 -15.03
C THR A 362 -23.16 1.88 -16.11
N PRO A 363 -23.86 2.73 -16.91
CA PRO A 363 -24.89 2.26 -17.83
C PRO A 363 -24.35 1.37 -18.95
N ASN A 364 -23.09 1.54 -19.38
CA ASN A 364 -22.50 0.72 -20.41
C ASN A 364 -22.15 -0.68 -19.90
N LEU A 365 -21.51 -0.76 -18.73
CA LEU A 365 -21.23 -2.04 -18.07
C LEU A 365 -22.49 -2.77 -17.67
N ASP A 366 -23.49 -2.09 -17.10
CA ASP A 366 -24.79 -2.69 -16.76
C ASP A 366 -25.49 -3.30 -18.00
N THR A 367 -25.41 -2.61 -19.15
CA THR A 367 -25.92 -3.13 -20.42
C THR A 367 -25.10 -4.33 -20.91
N LEU A 368 -23.80 -4.28 -20.77
CA LEU A 368 -22.88 -5.33 -21.23
C LEU A 368 -23.02 -6.60 -20.42
N LEU A 369 -23.26 -6.50 -19.11
CA LEU A 369 -23.56 -7.65 -18.22
C LEU A 369 -24.73 -8.48 -18.74
N GLY A 370 -25.77 -7.84 -19.28
CA GLY A 370 -26.92 -8.54 -19.89
C GLY A 370 -26.60 -9.33 -21.19
N LYS A 371 -25.40 -9.16 -21.74
CA LYS A 371 -24.95 -9.80 -23.00
C LYS A 371 -23.72 -10.70 -22.80
N SER A 372 -23.34 -10.99 -21.58
CA SER A 372 -22.08 -11.64 -21.21
C SER A 372 -22.29 -12.85 -20.31
N LEU A 373 -21.25 -13.68 -20.20
CA LEU A 373 -21.10 -14.59 -19.07
C LEU A 373 -20.62 -13.76 -17.88
N VAL A 374 -21.43 -13.67 -16.83
CA VAL A 374 -21.22 -12.80 -15.66
C VAL A 374 -20.86 -13.64 -14.44
N PHE A 375 -19.91 -13.19 -13.64
CA PHE A 375 -19.54 -13.81 -12.37
C PHE A 375 -20.06 -12.95 -11.22
N ASP A 376 -21.15 -13.41 -10.57
CA ASP A 376 -21.85 -12.62 -9.55
C ASP A 376 -21.15 -12.60 -8.19
N ASN A 377 -20.35 -13.60 -7.87
CA ASN A 377 -19.64 -13.73 -6.60
C ASN A 377 -18.13 -13.88 -6.82
N LEU A 378 -17.55 -12.96 -7.59
CA LEU A 378 -16.11 -12.90 -7.78
C LEU A 378 -15.45 -11.99 -6.76
N PHE A 379 -14.37 -12.49 -6.15
CA PHE A 379 -13.60 -11.75 -5.17
C PHE A 379 -12.17 -11.48 -5.65
N ALA A 380 -11.72 -10.23 -5.47
CA ALA A 380 -10.35 -9.81 -5.71
C ALA A 380 -9.40 -10.48 -4.71
N THR A 381 -8.18 -10.75 -5.15
CA THR A 381 -7.15 -11.37 -4.29
C THR A 381 -6.46 -10.37 -3.36
N GLY A 382 -6.68 -9.10 -3.55
CA GLY A 382 -6.08 -8.05 -2.73
C GLY A 382 -6.77 -6.71 -2.88
N ASN A 383 -6.19 -5.71 -2.25
CA ASN A 383 -6.68 -4.34 -2.22
C ASN A 383 -5.73 -3.35 -2.93
N ARG A 384 -4.91 -3.85 -3.85
CA ARG A 384 -3.93 -3.09 -4.64
C ARG A 384 -3.83 -3.64 -6.05
N THR A 385 -3.54 -2.75 -7.01
CA THR A 385 -3.36 -3.06 -8.44
C THR A 385 -2.44 -4.25 -8.67
N VAL A 386 -1.27 -4.27 -8.04
CA VAL A 386 -0.31 -5.37 -8.18
C VAL A 386 -0.85 -6.74 -7.78
N ARG A 387 -1.80 -6.81 -6.83
CA ARG A 387 -2.45 -8.07 -6.43
C ARG A 387 -3.42 -8.57 -7.47
N GLY A 388 -4.22 -7.68 -8.06
CA GLY A 388 -5.10 -8.03 -9.15
C GLY A 388 -4.33 -8.47 -10.40
N LEU A 389 -3.26 -7.75 -10.75
CA LEU A 389 -2.38 -8.12 -11.86
C LEU A 389 -1.69 -9.48 -11.61
N GLU A 390 -1.19 -9.73 -10.39
CA GLU A 390 -0.65 -11.04 -9.97
C GLU A 390 -1.67 -12.16 -10.18
N ALA A 391 -2.90 -11.95 -9.72
CA ALA A 391 -3.98 -12.94 -9.76
C ALA A 391 -4.35 -13.37 -11.18
N VAL A 392 -4.60 -12.42 -12.08
CA VAL A 392 -5.03 -12.73 -13.46
C VAL A 392 -3.87 -13.18 -14.34
N THR A 393 -2.63 -12.86 -13.96
CA THR A 393 -1.44 -13.24 -14.73
C THR A 393 -0.87 -14.58 -14.31
N LEU A 394 -0.82 -14.88 -13.00
CA LEU A 394 -0.20 -16.10 -12.49
C LEU A 394 -1.21 -17.16 -12.03
N CYS A 395 -2.47 -16.79 -11.81
CA CYS A 395 -3.55 -17.69 -11.34
C CYS A 395 -3.20 -18.44 -10.04
N ILE A 396 -2.57 -17.75 -9.09
CA ILE A 396 -2.15 -18.29 -7.78
C ILE A 396 -2.77 -17.50 -6.63
N PRO A 397 -2.91 -18.07 -5.42
CA PRO A 397 -3.28 -17.33 -4.22
C PRO A 397 -2.27 -16.22 -3.92
N PRO A 398 -2.70 -15.09 -3.35
CA PRO A 398 -1.79 -13.98 -3.05
C PRO A 398 -0.75 -14.38 -2.01
N SER A 399 0.48 -13.93 -2.21
CA SER A 399 1.58 -14.13 -1.25
C SER A 399 1.41 -13.26 0.01
N SER A 400 2.00 -13.69 1.12
CA SER A 400 2.18 -12.82 2.29
C SER A 400 3.20 -11.72 1.97
N GLY A 401 3.04 -10.55 2.59
CA GLY A 401 3.94 -9.43 2.39
C GLY A 401 3.74 -8.78 1.01
N GLU A 402 4.82 -8.54 0.30
CA GLU A 402 4.81 -7.86 -0.99
C GLU A 402 4.34 -8.76 -2.14
N SER A 403 3.62 -8.17 -3.11
CA SER A 403 3.20 -8.88 -4.33
C SER A 403 4.40 -9.36 -5.15
N LEU A 404 4.25 -10.50 -5.81
CA LEU A 404 5.27 -11.03 -6.73
C LEU A 404 5.58 -10.08 -7.88
N VAL A 405 4.62 -9.24 -8.29
CA VAL A 405 4.82 -8.21 -9.32
C VAL A 405 5.91 -7.22 -8.93
N LYS A 406 6.01 -6.88 -7.65
CA LYS A 406 6.96 -5.87 -7.14
C LYS A 406 8.34 -6.42 -6.83
N ARG A 407 8.54 -7.72 -6.87
CA ARG A 407 9.85 -8.33 -6.56
C ARG A 407 10.89 -7.92 -7.60
N PRO A 408 12.14 -7.67 -7.20
CA PRO A 408 13.22 -7.33 -8.14
C PRO A 408 13.50 -8.43 -9.15
N ASP A 409 13.43 -9.70 -8.71
CA ASP A 409 13.56 -10.89 -9.58
C ASP A 409 12.16 -11.44 -9.89
N CYS A 410 11.71 -11.23 -11.12
CA CYS A 410 10.48 -11.75 -11.68
C CYS A 410 10.75 -12.94 -12.63
N SER A 411 11.94 -13.52 -12.61
CA SER A 411 12.28 -14.69 -13.42
C SER A 411 11.63 -15.97 -12.87
N GLY A 412 11.32 -16.91 -13.76
CA GLY A 412 10.81 -18.23 -13.38
C GLY A 412 9.30 -18.31 -13.12
N PHE A 413 8.53 -17.22 -13.23
CA PHE A 413 7.08 -17.29 -13.17
C PHE A 413 6.49 -17.91 -14.44
N PHE A 414 5.38 -18.64 -14.27
CA PHE A 414 4.58 -19.15 -15.38
C PHE A 414 3.31 -18.32 -15.55
N PRO A 415 3.30 -17.31 -16.44
CA PRO A 415 2.15 -16.45 -16.65
C PRO A 415 1.10 -17.12 -17.54
N THR A 416 -0.15 -16.67 -17.44
CA THR A 416 -1.24 -17.03 -18.38
C THR A 416 -0.86 -16.77 -19.83
N GLY A 417 -0.12 -15.68 -20.08
CA GLY A 417 0.43 -15.37 -21.40
C GLY A 417 1.33 -16.45 -21.99
N GLN A 418 1.91 -17.34 -21.15
CA GLN A 418 2.70 -18.48 -21.65
C GLN A 418 1.81 -19.47 -22.40
N VAL A 419 0.62 -19.78 -21.88
CA VAL A 419 -0.35 -20.65 -22.58
C VAL A 419 -0.75 -20.08 -23.92
N PHE A 420 -0.98 -18.75 -23.99
CA PHE A 420 -1.28 -18.07 -25.24
C PHE A 420 -0.09 -18.09 -26.22
N ARG A 421 1.13 -17.87 -25.74
CA ARG A 421 2.36 -17.96 -26.57
C ARG A 421 2.50 -19.33 -27.20
N ASP A 422 2.30 -20.37 -26.43
CA ASP A 422 2.45 -21.77 -26.88
C ASP A 422 1.39 -22.12 -27.94
N ASN A 423 0.31 -21.34 -28.00
CA ASN A 423 -0.72 -21.39 -29.06
C ASN A 423 -0.52 -20.40 -30.21
N GLY A 424 0.61 -19.67 -30.24
CA GLY A 424 1.01 -18.78 -31.34
C GLY A 424 0.49 -17.35 -31.24
N TYR A 425 0.09 -16.89 -30.05
CA TYR A 425 -0.40 -15.53 -29.83
C TYR A 425 0.74 -14.53 -29.64
N ARG A 426 0.54 -13.32 -30.17
CA ARG A 426 1.26 -12.13 -29.73
C ARG A 426 0.70 -11.69 -28.38
N ARG A 427 1.57 -11.35 -27.43
CA ARG A 427 1.18 -10.91 -26.09
C ARG A 427 1.62 -9.48 -25.86
N VAL A 428 0.71 -8.64 -25.40
CA VAL A 428 1.01 -7.23 -25.12
C VAL A 428 0.38 -6.82 -23.80
N PHE A 429 1.15 -6.11 -22.97
CA PHE A 429 0.66 -5.40 -21.79
C PHE A 429 0.57 -3.92 -22.13
N ILE A 430 -0.62 -3.34 -21.97
CA ILE A 430 -0.94 -1.96 -22.37
C ILE A 430 -1.29 -1.17 -21.10
N TYR A 431 -0.59 -0.05 -20.90
CA TYR A 431 -0.76 0.78 -19.71
C TYR A 431 -0.60 2.27 -20.06
N GLY A 432 -1.59 3.09 -19.72
CA GLY A 432 -1.55 4.54 -19.98
C GLY A 432 -0.50 5.31 -19.18
N GLY A 433 0.02 4.71 -18.11
CA GLY A 433 1.06 5.28 -17.23
C GLY A 433 2.48 4.91 -17.62
N ASP A 434 3.43 5.18 -16.73
CA ASP A 434 4.79 4.67 -16.81
C ASP A 434 4.86 3.27 -16.20
N SER A 435 5.21 2.26 -16.98
CA SER A 435 5.27 0.87 -16.53
C SER A 435 6.37 0.59 -15.49
N TYR A 436 7.25 1.55 -15.22
CA TYR A 436 8.15 1.52 -14.07
C TYR A 436 7.38 1.54 -12.75
N PHE A 437 6.22 2.20 -12.71
CA PHE A 437 5.37 2.23 -11.52
C PHE A 437 4.94 0.80 -11.15
N ASP A 438 5.03 0.48 -9.85
CA ASP A 438 4.73 -0.84 -9.28
C ASP A 438 5.46 -2.00 -9.97
N ASN A 439 6.62 -1.73 -10.60
CA ASN A 439 7.47 -2.71 -11.29
C ASN A 439 6.76 -3.46 -12.43
N MET A 440 5.63 -2.95 -12.93
CA MET A 440 4.82 -3.62 -13.95
C MET A 440 5.61 -3.94 -15.22
N GLY A 441 6.45 -3.01 -15.68
CA GLY A 441 7.26 -3.19 -16.88
C GLY A 441 8.26 -4.35 -16.76
N THR A 442 8.94 -4.47 -15.60
CA THR A 442 9.87 -5.58 -15.35
C THR A 442 9.11 -6.90 -15.24
N PHE A 443 8.01 -6.93 -14.51
CA PHE A 443 7.21 -8.14 -14.31
C PHE A 443 6.65 -8.66 -15.63
N PHE A 444 5.88 -7.85 -16.37
CA PHE A 444 5.29 -8.29 -17.63
C PHE A 444 6.35 -8.57 -18.70
N GLY A 445 7.43 -7.77 -18.74
CA GLY A 445 8.56 -8.03 -19.64
C GLY A 445 9.24 -9.38 -19.35
N SER A 446 9.49 -9.71 -18.08
CA SER A 446 10.03 -11.01 -17.66
C SER A 446 9.05 -12.17 -17.94
N CYS A 447 7.75 -11.90 -17.87
CA CYS A 447 6.68 -12.80 -18.30
C CYS A 447 6.55 -12.91 -19.83
N GLY A 448 7.37 -12.16 -20.59
CA GLY A 448 7.48 -12.21 -22.04
C GLY A 448 6.35 -11.52 -22.78
N TYR A 449 5.75 -10.47 -22.21
CA TYR A 449 4.84 -9.58 -22.90
C TYR A 449 5.61 -8.44 -23.55
N ASP A 450 5.13 -7.99 -24.71
CA ASP A 450 5.53 -6.70 -25.26
C ASP A 450 4.93 -5.59 -24.39
N ILE A 451 5.73 -4.64 -23.94
CA ILE A 451 5.27 -3.53 -23.10
C ILE A 451 4.89 -2.34 -23.99
N TRP A 452 3.63 -1.90 -23.87
CA TRP A 452 3.11 -0.73 -24.58
C TRP A 452 2.56 0.27 -23.57
N ASP A 453 3.46 1.10 -23.04
CA ASP A 453 3.14 2.12 -22.04
C ASP A 453 3.13 3.53 -22.65
N LYS A 454 2.86 4.55 -21.84
CA LYS A 454 2.81 5.95 -22.29
C LYS A 454 4.04 6.43 -23.08
N LYS A 455 5.19 5.77 -22.93
CA LYS A 455 6.41 6.13 -23.67
C LYS A 455 6.35 5.68 -25.12
N ALA A 456 5.58 4.64 -25.42
CA ALA A 456 5.35 4.10 -26.75
C ALA A 456 4.18 4.77 -27.47
N TYR A 457 3.33 5.54 -26.76
CA TYR A 457 2.16 6.19 -27.34
C TYR A 457 2.56 7.35 -28.24
N ASP A 458 1.76 7.57 -29.30
CA ASP A 458 1.91 8.74 -30.15
C ASP A 458 1.49 10.00 -29.41
N LYS A 459 2.46 10.84 -29.05
CA LYS A 459 2.26 12.05 -28.24
C LYS A 459 1.29 13.04 -28.86
N ASP A 460 1.22 13.10 -30.20
CA ASP A 460 0.35 14.02 -30.92
C ASP A 460 -1.11 13.56 -30.91
N SER A 461 -1.37 12.31 -30.56
CA SER A 461 -2.70 11.72 -30.49
C SER A 461 -3.29 11.69 -29.07
N ILE A 462 -2.51 12.01 -28.02
CA ILE A 462 -2.98 11.99 -26.63
C ILE A 462 -3.99 13.12 -26.41
N ALA A 463 -5.22 12.76 -26.04
CA ALA A 463 -6.28 13.72 -25.77
C ALA A 463 -6.17 14.32 -24.35
N PHE A 464 -5.74 13.52 -23.35
CA PHE A 464 -5.63 13.95 -21.97
C PHE A 464 -4.57 13.13 -21.23
N ALA A 465 -3.84 13.80 -20.35
CA ALA A 465 -2.93 13.14 -19.39
C ALA A 465 -2.91 13.87 -18.05
N ASN A 466 -2.71 13.12 -16.98
CA ASN A 466 -2.43 13.64 -15.63
C ASN A 466 -1.11 13.06 -15.12
N ILE A 467 -0.82 13.21 -13.82
CA ILE A 467 0.42 12.71 -13.21
C ILE A 467 0.60 11.19 -13.38
N TRP A 468 -0.49 10.41 -13.40
CA TRP A 468 -0.45 8.96 -13.54
C TRP A 468 -0.23 8.50 -14.97
N GLY A 469 -0.74 9.24 -15.94
CA GLY A 469 -0.60 8.90 -17.34
C GLY A 469 -1.71 9.46 -18.22
N THR A 470 -1.90 8.82 -19.37
CA THR A 470 -2.93 9.16 -20.35
C THR A 470 -4.29 8.61 -19.96
N SER A 471 -5.35 9.15 -20.52
CA SER A 471 -6.71 8.69 -20.25
C SER A 471 -6.98 7.27 -20.78
N ASP A 472 -8.02 6.61 -20.25
CA ASP A 472 -8.41 5.26 -20.69
C ASP A 472 -8.78 5.26 -22.19
N GLU A 473 -9.47 6.30 -22.70
CA GLU A 473 -9.79 6.41 -24.13
C GLU A 473 -8.53 6.46 -25.02
N ASP A 474 -7.46 7.11 -24.55
CA ASP A 474 -6.18 7.13 -25.27
C ASP A 474 -5.55 5.75 -25.30
N SER A 475 -5.57 5.03 -24.15
CA SER A 475 -5.05 3.67 -24.06
C SER A 475 -5.82 2.68 -24.94
N TYR A 476 -7.14 2.81 -25.04
CA TYR A 476 -7.96 1.97 -25.92
C TYR A 476 -7.72 2.29 -27.40
N ARG A 477 -7.49 3.55 -27.77
CA ARG A 477 -7.14 3.93 -29.14
C ARG A 477 -5.79 3.32 -29.54
N GLU A 478 -4.78 3.39 -28.69
CA GLU A 478 -3.48 2.76 -28.92
C GLU A 478 -3.61 1.23 -29.04
N ALA A 479 -4.43 0.62 -28.18
CA ALA A 479 -4.72 -0.81 -28.24
C ALA A 479 -5.34 -1.21 -29.59
N MET A 480 -6.34 -0.47 -30.08
CA MET A 480 -6.96 -0.74 -31.37
C MET A 480 -5.95 -0.68 -32.52
N GLY A 481 -5.00 0.25 -32.49
CA GLY A 481 -3.92 0.33 -33.49
C GLY A 481 -3.01 -0.91 -33.46
N LEU A 482 -2.75 -1.48 -32.27
CA LEU A 482 -2.02 -2.74 -32.14
C LEU A 482 -2.81 -3.93 -32.66
N PHE A 483 -4.12 -3.97 -32.40
CA PHE A 483 -5.02 -5.04 -32.85
C PHE A 483 -5.18 -5.03 -34.37
N ASP A 484 -5.32 -3.85 -35.00
CA ASP A 484 -5.36 -3.69 -36.44
C ASP A 484 -4.09 -4.24 -37.11
N ARG A 485 -2.91 -3.97 -36.54
CA ARG A 485 -1.63 -4.52 -37.02
C ARG A 485 -1.57 -6.04 -36.91
N SER A 486 -1.90 -6.60 -35.71
CA SER A 486 -1.90 -8.04 -35.49
C SER A 486 -2.87 -8.77 -36.43
N HIS A 487 -4.04 -8.18 -36.68
CA HIS A 487 -5.02 -8.72 -37.62
C HIS A 487 -4.49 -8.71 -39.07
N ALA A 488 -3.86 -7.61 -39.50
CA ALA A 488 -3.25 -7.52 -40.80
C ALA A 488 -2.11 -8.52 -41.01
N GLU A 489 -1.38 -8.86 -39.96
CA GLU A 489 -0.33 -9.88 -39.92
C GLU A 489 -0.88 -11.32 -39.82
N GLY A 490 -2.19 -11.48 -39.62
CA GLY A 490 -2.83 -12.79 -39.40
C GLY A 490 -2.42 -13.50 -38.11
N THR A 491 -1.93 -12.74 -37.11
CA THR A 491 -1.46 -13.28 -35.84
C THR A 491 -2.49 -13.02 -34.74
N PRO A 492 -3.01 -14.03 -34.03
CA PRO A 492 -3.91 -13.80 -32.91
C PRO A 492 -3.18 -13.08 -31.77
N PHE A 493 -3.91 -12.24 -31.01
CA PHE A 493 -3.35 -11.47 -29.91
C PHE A 493 -4.02 -11.79 -28.56
N PHE A 494 -3.21 -11.74 -27.52
CA PHE A 494 -3.61 -11.66 -26.12
C PHE A 494 -3.14 -10.31 -25.57
N ALA A 495 -4.05 -9.39 -25.38
CA ALA A 495 -3.77 -8.07 -24.83
C ALA A 495 -4.30 -7.96 -23.42
N HIS A 496 -3.44 -7.53 -22.48
CA HIS A 496 -3.82 -7.18 -21.13
C HIS A 496 -3.75 -5.65 -20.98
N ILE A 497 -4.88 -5.00 -20.81
CA ILE A 497 -5.01 -3.55 -20.66
C ILE A 497 -5.29 -3.27 -19.19
N MET A 498 -4.43 -2.45 -18.56
CA MET A 498 -4.67 -1.88 -17.23
C MET A 498 -5.12 -0.45 -17.38
N THR A 499 -6.32 -0.12 -16.85
CA THR A 499 -6.86 1.25 -16.88
C THR A 499 -6.28 2.12 -15.77
N ILE A 500 -6.47 3.44 -15.87
CA ILE A 500 -5.85 4.39 -14.95
C ILE A 500 -6.77 5.54 -14.53
N SER A 501 -7.82 5.86 -15.29
CA SER A 501 -8.60 7.09 -15.11
C SER A 501 -9.42 7.13 -13.83
N ASN A 502 -9.71 5.97 -13.22
CA ASN A 502 -10.40 5.90 -11.92
C ASN A 502 -9.47 6.07 -10.72
N HIS A 503 -8.20 6.43 -10.95
CA HIS A 503 -7.26 6.77 -9.88
C HIS A 503 -7.37 8.26 -9.51
N ARG A 504 -7.06 8.64 -8.22
CA ARG A 504 -6.91 10.05 -7.87
C ARG A 504 -5.86 10.73 -8.77
N PRO A 505 -6.06 11.98 -9.17
CA PRO A 505 -7.03 12.99 -8.73
C PRO A 505 -8.43 12.92 -9.36
N TYR A 506 -8.82 11.79 -9.99
CA TYR A 506 -10.12 11.58 -10.62
C TYR A 506 -10.40 12.55 -11.77
N THR A 507 -9.38 12.83 -12.56
CA THR A 507 -9.45 13.74 -13.70
C THR A 507 -9.51 12.98 -15.01
N TYR A 508 -10.30 13.49 -15.94
CA TYR A 508 -10.56 12.89 -17.23
C TYR A 508 -10.83 14.00 -18.28
N PRO A 509 -10.85 13.69 -19.60
CA PRO A 509 -11.12 14.68 -20.65
C PRO A 509 -12.49 15.34 -20.47
N GLU A 510 -12.55 16.67 -20.60
CA GLU A 510 -13.79 17.43 -20.51
C GLU A 510 -14.78 17.07 -21.64
N GLY A 511 -16.07 17.15 -21.33
CA GLY A 511 -17.14 16.96 -22.31
C GLY A 511 -17.42 15.51 -22.71
N ARG A 512 -16.80 14.53 -22.04
CA ARG A 512 -17.06 13.10 -22.30
C ARG A 512 -18.28 12.57 -21.59
N ILE A 513 -18.53 13.06 -20.39
CA ILE A 513 -19.67 12.67 -19.57
C ILE A 513 -20.38 13.89 -18.98
N GLU A 514 -21.66 13.74 -18.71
CA GLU A 514 -22.41 14.67 -17.86
C GLU A 514 -22.49 14.06 -16.45
N TYR A 515 -22.16 14.82 -15.43
CA TYR A 515 -22.20 14.37 -14.05
C TYR A 515 -22.70 15.49 -13.12
N ASP A 516 -23.82 15.22 -12.42
CA ASP A 516 -24.42 16.14 -11.47
C ASP A 516 -23.71 16.01 -10.11
N GLY A 517 -22.60 16.70 -9.93
CA GLY A 517 -21.83 16.65 -8.70
C GLY A 517 -20.40 17.16 -8.87
N ASN A 518 -19.53 16.81 -7.93
CA ASN A 518 -18.11 17.13 -8.06
C ASN A 518 -17.46 16.31 -9.19
N PRO A 519 -17.02 16.95 -10.29
CA PRO A 519 -16.40 16.24 -11.41
C PRO A 519 -15.06 15.56 -11.03
N MET A 520 -14.38 16.04 -9.98
CA MET A 520 -13.16 15.43 -9.45
C MET A 520 -13.51 14.47 -8.29
N SER A 521 -14.44 13.58 -8.50
CA SER A 521 -14.85 12.56 -7.53
C SER A 521 -14.65 11.16 -8.11
N ARG A 522 -14.45 10.17 -7.26
CA ARG A 522 -14.36 8.77 -7.69
C ARG A 522 -15.57 8.34 -8.51
N ARG A 523 -16.79 8.73 -8.13
CA ARG A 523 -18.01 8.40 -8.86
C ARG A 523 -18.04 8.99 -10.27
N ALA A 524 -17.55 10.20 -10.45
CA ALA A 524 -17.40 10.81 -11.77
C ALA A 524 -16.36 10.08 -12.61
N ALA A 525 -15.22 9.71 -12.01
CA ALA A 525 -14.18 8.94 -12.68
C ALA A 525 -14.66 7.53 -13.08
N VAL A 526 -15.41 6.83 -12.22
CA VAL A 526 -16.06 5.55 -12.56
C VAL A 526 -17.02 5.71 -13.74
N LYS A 527 -17.83 6.79 -13.74
CA LYS A 527 -18.73 7.07 -14.87
C LYS A 527 -17.96 7.33 -16.17
N TYR A 528 -16.83 8.02 -16.09
CA TYR A 528 -15.95 8.21 -17.25
C TYR A 528 -15.33 6.88 -17.72
N THR A 529 -14.83 6.07 -16.81
CA THR A 529 -14.27 4.74 -17.13
C THR A 529 -15.32 3.84 -17.79
N ASP A 530 -16.56 3.82 -17.29
CA ASP A 530 -17.68 3.13 -17.93
C ASP A 530 -17.97 3.64 -19.36
N TRP A 531 -17.97 4.98 -19.50
CA TRP A 531 -18.11 5.61 -20.82
C TRP A 531 -16.99 5.19 -21.78
N ALA A 532 -15.72 5.23 -21.31
CA ALA A 532 -14.57 4.88 -22.09
C ALA A 532 -14.58 3.42 -22.57
N ILE A 533 -15.00 2.49 -21.72
CA ILE A 533 -15.20 1.07 -22.07
C ILE A 533 -16.32 0.94 -23.12
N GLY A 534 -17.46 1.60 -22.91
CA GLY A 534 -18.57 1.57 -23.86
C GLY A 534 -18.19 2.15 -25.23
N HIS A 535 -17.44 3.26 -25.24
CA HIS A 535 -16.94 3.90 -26.45
C HIS A 535 -15.93 3.00 -27.19
N PHE A 536 -14.98 2.42 -26.45
CA PHE A 536 -14.03 1.46 -27.01
C PHE A 536 -14.73 0.29 -27.68
N LEU A 537 -15.69 -0.36 -27.01
CA LEU A 537 -16.42 -1.49 -27.59
C LEU A 537 -17.28 -1.10 -28.80
N ALA A 538 -17.85 0.11 -28.79
CA ALA A 538 -18.59 0.63 -29.95
C ALA A 538 -17.69 0.82 -31.16
N GLU A 539 -16.52 1.46 -31.01
CA GLU A 539 -15.55 1.62 -32.11
C GLU A 539 -14.94 0.28 -32.54
N ALA A 540 -14.58 -0.58 -31.59
CA ALA A 540 -14.08 -1.93 -31.86
C ALA A 540 -15.08 -2.76 -32.68
N SER A 541 -16.40 -2.61 -32.44
CA SER A 541 -17.44 -3.35 -33.17
C SER A 541 -17.44 -3.09 -34.68
N LEU A 542 -16.82 -2.01 -35.12
CA LEU A 542 -16.66 -1.67 -36.56
C LEU A 542 -15.40 -2.31 -37.19
N LYS A 543 -14.57 -2.98 -36.37
CA LYS A 543 -13.30 -3.56 -36.80
C LYS A 543 -13.45 -5.01 -37.27
N PRO A 544 -12.69 -5.45 -38.29
CA PRO A 544 -12.80 -6.80 -38.83
C PRO A 544 -12.41 -7.91 -37.87
N TRP A 545 -11.57 -7.60 -36.86
CA TRP A 545 -11.14 -8.56 -35.83
C TRP A 545 -12.17 -8.73 -34.70
N PHE A 546 -13.14 -7.85 -34.54
CA PHE A 546 -14.08 -7.85 -33.40
C PHE A 546 -14.87 -9.14 -33.26
N PRO A 547 -15.47 -9.76 -34.31
CA PRO A 547 -16.22 -11.01 -34.18
C PRO A 547 -15.36 -12.20 -33.71
N GLU A 548 -14.05 -12.10 -33.92
CA GLU A 548 -13.07 -13.12 -33.50
C GLU A 548 -12.36 -12.74 -32.19
N THR A 549 -12.96 -11.85 -31.39
CA THR A 549 -12.36 -11.37 -30.14
C THR A 549 -13.23 -11.68 -28.94
N VAL A 550 -12.60 -12.16 -27.88
CA VAL A 550 -13.18 -12.34 -26.56
C VAL A 550 -12.68 -11.24 -25.64
N PHE A 551 -13.61 -10.52 -25.02
CA PHE A 551 -13.31 -9.48 -24.05
C PHE A 551 -13.56 -10.03 -22.64
N VAL A 552 -12.56 -9.98 -21.78
CA VAL A 552 -12.66 -10.25 -20.34
C VAL A 552 -12.50 -8.93 -19.62
N ILE A 553 -13.52 -8.53 -18.88
CA ILE A 553 -13.48 -7.27 -18.12
C ILE A 553 -13.67 -7.59 -16.65
N THR A 554 -12.74 -7.14 -15.82
CA THR A 554 -12.79 -7.29 -14.36
C THR A 554 -12.08 -6.11 -13.71
N ALA A 555 -12.25 -5.93 -12.39
CA ALA A 555 -11.44 -4.97 -11.65
C ALA A 555 -10.09 -5.58 -11.23
N ASP A 556 -9.12 -4.73 -10.92
CA ASP A 556 -7.91 -5.13 -10.21
C ASP A 556 -8.18 -5.36 -8.71
N HIS A 557 -8.88 -4.42 -8.07
CA HIS A 557 -9.37 -4.49 -6.68
C HIS A 557 -10.58 -3.55 -6.47
N CYS A 558 -11.14 -3.56 -5.28
CA CYS A 558 -12.20 -2.62 -4.90
C CYS A 558 -11.67 -1.21 -4.61
N ALA A 559 -12.59 -0.24 -4.65
CA ALA A 559 -12.32 1.17 -4.38
C ALA A 559 -11.94 1.47 -2.92
N SER A 560 -12.32 0.61 -1.98
CA SER A 560 -12.04 0.75 -0.55
C SER A 560 -11.54 -0.57 0.03
N SER A 561 -10.68 -0.49 1.03
CA SER A 561 -10.19 -1.65 1.79
C SER A 561 -10.60 -1.62 3.26
N ALA A 562 -11.32 -0.58 3.70
CA ALA A 562 -11.72 -0.39 5.09
C ALA A 562 -13.01 -1.17 5.41
N GLY A 563 -13.06 -1.81 6.58
CA GLY A 563 -14.24 -2.54 7.03
C GLY A 563 -14.20 -2.97 8.50
N LYS A 564 -15.20 -3.76 8.90
CA LYS A 564 -15.38 -4.22 10.29
C LYS A 564 -14.35 -5.27 10.73
N THR A 565 -13.77 -5.99 9.79
CA THR A 565 -12.74 -7.02 9.98
C THR A 565 -11.48 -6.63 9.20
N SER A 566 -10.38 -7.36 9.39
CA SER A 566 -9.16 -7.12 8.62
C SER A 566 -9.31 -7.43 7.13
N LEU A 567 -10.28 -8.30 6.80
CA LEU A 567 -10.60 -8.72 5.43
C LEU A 567 -12.12 -8.67 5.22
N PRO A 568 -12.72 -7.47 5.10
CA PRO A 568 -14.15 -7.33 4.87
C PRO A 568 -14.49 -7.74 3.43
N LEU A 569 -15.31 -8.79 3.25
CA LEU A 569 -15.63 -9.38 1.93
C LEU A 569 -16.26 -8.36 0.96
N GLU A 570 -17.01 -7.41 1.48
CA GLU A 570 -17.59 -6.31 0.72
C GLU A 570 -16.54 -5.44 0.02
N CYS A 571 -15.34 -5.36 0.57
CA CYS A 571 -14.21 -4.62 0.01
C CYS A 571 -13.32 -5.46 -0.94
N TYR A 572 -13.74 -6.69 -1.24
CA TYR A 572 -13.09 -7.58 -2.20
C TYR A 572 -14.05 -8.02 -3.31
N HIS A 573 -15.33 -7.69 -3.23
CA HIS A 573 -16.32 -8.05 -4.23
C HIS A 573 -16.20 -7.16 -5.46
N ILE A 574 -15.78 -7.75 -6.59
CA ILE A 574 -15.52 -7.06 -7.87
C ILE A 574 -16.38 -7.62 -8.99
N PRO A 575 -16.76 -6.81 -9.98
CA PRO A 575 -17.46 -7.32 -11.16
C PRO A 575 -16.50 -8.06 -12.08
N ALA A 576 -17.02 -9.09 -12.77
CA ALA A 576 -16.34 -9.70 -13.91
C ALA A 576 -17.31 -10.22 -14.94
N LEU A 577 -16.92 -10.13 -16.21
CA LEU A 577 -17.67 -10.62 -17.34
C LEU A 577 -16.76 -11.13 -18.45
N ILE A 578 -17.27 -12.08 -19.24
CA ILE A 578 -16.67 -12.53 -20.50
C ILE A 578 -17.69 -12.26 -21.61
N TYR A 579 -17.30 -11.44 -22.58
CA TYR A 579 -18.14 -11.01 -23.68
C TYR A 579 -17.49 -11.33 -25.03
N SER A 580 -18.26 -12.00 -25.91
CA SER A 580 -17.88 -12.20 -27.30
C SER A 580 -19.14 -12.48 -28.11
N PRO A 581 -19.58 -11.58 -29.01
CA PRO A 581 -20.80 -11.77 -29.78
C PRO A 581 -20.75 -13.04 -30.65
N GLY A 582 -21.79 -13.89 -30.54
CA GLY A 582 -21.88 -15.12 -31.33
C GLY A 582 -20.97 -16.27 -30.85
N PHE A 583 -20.20 -16.08 -29.78
CA PHE A 583 -19.37 -17.13 -29.19
C PHE A 583 -19.75 -17.38 -27.73
N ILE A 584 -19.90 -16.32 -26.92
CA ILE A 584 -20.28 -16.44 -25.52
C ILE A 584 -21.79 -16.21 -25.38
N GLU A 585 -22.51 -17.21 -24.90
CA GLU A 585 -23.92 -17.07 -24.55
C GLU A 585 -24.07 -16.34 -23.21
N PRO A 586 -24.99 -15.38 -23.09
CA PRO A 586 -25.27 -14.70 -21.84
C PRO A 586 -25.71 -15.69 -20.76
N ALA A 587 -24.99 -15.70 -19.65
CA ALA A 587 -25.28 -16.56 -18.52
C ALA A 587 -24.74 -15.94 -17.21
N VAL A 588 -25.16 -16.49 -16.08
CA VAL A 588 -24.73 -16.06 -14.75
C VAL A 588 -24.07 -17.20 -14.03
N VAL A 589 -22.87 -16.97 -13.54
CA VAL A 589 -22.14 -17.81 -12.59
C VAL A 589 -22.32 -17.21 -11.21
N ASP A 590 -23.13 -17.86 -10.39
CA ASP A 590 -23.43 -17.46 -9.00
C ASP A 590 -22.49 -18.10 -7.96
N LYS A 591 -21.62 -19.00 -8.40
CA LYS A 591 -20.61 -19.64 -7.55
C LYS A 591 -19.61 -18.63 -6.99
N VAL A 592 -19.26 -18.82 -5.71
CA VAL A 592 -18.14 -18.09 -5.10
C VAL A 592 -16.84 -18.47 -5.79
N CYS A 593 -16.17 -17.49 -6.38
CA CYS A 593 -14.92 -17.69 -7.10
C CYS A 593 -13.94 -16.54 -6.86
N SER A 594 -12.71 -16.79 -7.21
CA SER A 594 -11.61 -15.84 -7.04
C SER A 594 -11.12 -15.31 -8.39
N GLN A 595 -10.54 -14.16 -8.38
CA GLN A 595 -9.92 -13.52 -9.55
C GLN A 595 -8.96 -14.46 -10.31
N ILE A 596 -8.28 -15.37 -9.60
CA ILE A 596 -7.37 -16.37 -10.19
C ILE A 596 -8.07 -17.39 -11.09
N ASP A 597 -9.40 -17.50 -11.04
CA ASP A 597 -10.19 -18.48 -11.79
C ASP A 597 -10.65 -17.98 -13.17
N LEU A 598 -10.55 -16.66 -13.42
CA LEU A 598 -11.06 -16.04 -14.64
C LEU A 598 -10.37 -16.57 -15.90
N ILE A 599 -9.04 -16.57 -15.93
CA ILE A 599 -8.31 -17.00 -17.11
C ILE A 599 -8.36 -18.52 -17.31
N PRO A 600 -8.24 -19.39 -16.29
CA PRO A 600 -8.53 -20.82 -16.45
C PRO A 600 -9.93 -21.12 -17.00
N THR A 601 -10.95 -20.35 -16.60
CA THR A 601 -12.31 -20.47 -17.16
C THR A 601 -12.35 -20.07 -18.63
N LEU A 602 -11.71 -18.95 -19.00
CA LEU A 602 -11.58 -18.52 -20.40
C LEU A 602 -10.86 -19.58 -21.25
N LEU A 603 -9.72 -20.09 -20.77
CA LEU A 603 -8.94 -21.11 -21.50
C LEU A 603 -9.77 -22.38 -21.77
N SER A 604 -10.62 -22.77 -20.81
CA SER A 604 -11.55 -23.90 -20.99
C SER A 604 -12.64 -23.58 -22.03
N LEU A 605 -13.24 -22.39 -22.01
CA LEU A 605 -14.20 -21.95 -23.04
C LEU A 605 -13.59 -21.92 -24.46
N MET A 606 -12.28 -21.67 -24.54
CA MET A 606 -11.54 -21.67 -25.79
C MET A 606 -10.95 -23.07 -26.16
N HIS A 607 -11.24 -24.10 -25.40
CA HIS A 607 -10.73 -25.47 -25.59
C HIS A 607 -9.20 -25.59 -25.60
N PHE A 608 -8.51 -24.79 -24.78
CA PHE A 608 -7.07 -24.86 -24.66
C PHE A 608 -6.65 -26.03 -23.78
N SER A 609 -5.74 -26.86 -24.30
CA SER A 609 -5.00 -27.84 -23.49
C SER A 609 -3.70 -27.21 -23.02
N TYR A 610 -3.38 -27.36 -21.74
CA TYR A 610 -2.16 -26.77 -21.16
C TYR A 610 -1.70 -27.52 -19.90
N GLU A 611 -0.44 -27.30 -19.57
CA GLU A 611 0.16 -27.68 -18.28
C GLU A 611 0.66 -26.41 -17.59
N ALA A 612 0.22 -26.15 -16.36
CA ALA A 612 0.55 -24.93 -15.65
C ALA A 612 0.52 -25.10 -14.13
N PRO A 613 1.29 -24.34 -13.36
CA PRO A 613 1.25 -24.36 -11.90
C PRO A 613 0.08 -23.53 -11.33
N PHE A 614 -1.04 -23.47 -12.03
CA PHE A 614 -2.20 -22.70 -11.64
C PHE A 614 -2.94 -23.32 -10.45
N TYR A 615 -3.38 -22.48 -9.52
CA TYR A 615 -4.33 -22.79 -8.44
C TYR A 615 -5.76 -22.47 -8.88
N GLY A 616 -5.89 -21.52 -9.81
CA GLY A 616 -7.17 -21.18 -10.44
C GLY A 616 -7.71 -22.34 -11.25
N ARG A 617 -9.04 -22.49 -11.30
CA ARG A 617 -9.73 -23.55 -12.02
C ARG A 617 -10.88 -22.98 -12.86
N ASN A 618 -11.33 -23.78 -13.82
CA ASN A 618 -12.56 -23.50 -14.55
C ASN A 618 -13.78 -23.52 -13.60
N VAL A 619 -14.42 -22.36 -13.41
CA VAL A 619 -15.58 -22.20 -12.52
C VAL A 619 -16.80 -22.97 -13.04
N LEU A 620 -16.87 -23.23 -14.36
CA LEU A 620 -17.97 -23.94 -14.99
C LEU A 620 -17.92 -25.45 -14.74
N ASP A 621 -16.79 -25.98 -14.25
CA ASP A 621 -16.70 -27.40 -13.92
C ASP A 621 -17.72 -27.78 -12.83
N PRO A 622 -18.39 -28.95 -12.97
CA PRO A 622 -19.28 -29.46 -11.93
C PRO A 622 -18.57 -29.67 -10.58
N ASP A 623 -17.29 -30.07 -10.63
CA ASP A 623 -16.45 -30.37 -9.45
C ASP A 623 -15.66 -29.15 -8.97
N PHE A 624 -16.01 -27.94 -9.42
CA PHE A 624 -15.37 -26.73 -8.96
C PHE A 624 -15.65 -26.49 -7.47
N ARG A 625 -14.58 -26.40 -6.66
CA ARG A 625 -14.70 -26.05 -5.25
C ARG A 625 -14.89 -24.53 -5.13
N GLU A 626 -16.06 -24.11 -4.66
CA GLU A 626 -16.36 -22.73 -4.40
C GLU A 626 -15.47 -22.16 -3.30
N ARG A 627 -14.65 -21.19 -3.63
CA ARG A 627 -13.76 -20.49 -2.70
C ARG A 627 -13.27 -19.17 -3.29
N ALA A 628 -12.83 -18.28 -2.39
CA ALA A 628 -12.13 -17.07 -2.74
C ALA A 628 -10.87 -16.88 -1.87
N PHE A 629 -9.84 -16.34 -2.49
CA PHE A 629 -8.59 -15.95 -1.83
C PHE A 629 -8.53 -14.44 -1.76
N MET A 630 -8.04 -13.92 -0.63
CA MET A 630 -7.85 -12.48 -0.46
C MET A 630 -6.70 -12.20 0.49
N ALA A 631 -6.06 -11.06 0.34
CA ALA A 631 -4.98 -10.67 1.23
C ALA A 631 -4.97 -9.16 1.47
N THR A 632 -4.57 -8.79 2.67
CA THR A 632 -3.86 -7.54 2.93
C THR A 632 -2.34 -7.80 2.79
N TYR A 633 -1.50 -6.90 3.27
CA TYR A 633 -0.07 -7.18 3.36
C TYR A 633 0.26 -8.31 4.34
N GLN A 634 -0.47 -8.39 5.45
CA GLN A 634 -0.20 -9.32 6.54
C GLN A 634 -1.22 -10.44 6.65
N ASP A 635 -2.50 -10.16 6.43
CA ASP A 635 -3.57 -11.13 6.63
C ASP A 635 -3.92 -11.81 5.33
N LEU A 636 -4.09 -13.13 5.38
CA LEU A 636 -4.45 -13.99 4.28
C LEU A 636 -5.83 -14.61 4.55
N GLY A 637 -6.80 -14.34 3.70
CA GLY A 637 -8.18 -14.76 3.85
C GLY A 637 -8.56 -15.87 2.87
N TYR A 638 -9.25 -16.88 3.37
CA TYR A 638 -9.84 -17.96 2.60
C TYR A 638 -11.32 -18.05 2.91
N TYR A 639 -12.15 -17.79 1.90
CA TYR A 639 -13.60 -17.79 2.05
C TYR A 639 -14.19 -18.99 1.29
N THR A 640 -14.91 -19.85 1.98
CA THR A 640 -15.64 -21.01 1.43
C THR A 640 -16.72 -21.44 2.40
N ASN A 641 -17.83 -22.00 1.92
CA ASN A 641 -18.93 -22.52 2.74
C ASN A 641 -19.43 -21.50 3.80
N ASP A 642 -19.55 -20.24 3.44
CA ASP A 642 -19.92 -19.15 4.35
C ASP A 642 -18.98 -18.98 5.56
N VAL A 643 -17.75 -19.48 5.46
CA VAL A 643 -16.72 -19.31 6.49
C VAL A 643 -15.52 -18.56 5.89
N LEU A 644 -15.19 -17.43 6.49
CA LEU A 644 -13.96 -16.70 6.24
C LEU A 644 -12.90 -17.13 7.26
N THR A 645 -11.84 -17.77 6.80
CA THR A 645 -10.66 -18.06 7.62
C THR A 645 -9.59 -17.01 7.36
N VAL A 646 -9.07 -16.39 8.40
CA VAL A 646 -8.00 -15.40 8.35
C VAL A 646 -6.76 -15.95 9.03
N LEU A 647 -5.68 -16.04 8.26
CA LEU A 647 -4.34 -16.39 8.74
C LEU A 647 -3.54 -15.09 8.87
N SER A 648 -3.04 -14.80 10.07
CA SER A 648 -2.28 -13.59 10.37
C SER A 648 -0.87 -13.94 10.90
N PRO A 649 0.08 -12.99 10.88
CA PRO A 649 1.38 -13.15 11.53
C PRO A 649 1.26 -13.58 13.01
N VAL A 650 2.38 -14.07 13.58
CA VAL A 650 2.45 -14.65 14.93
C VAL A 650 1.57 -15.91 15.07
N ARG A 651 1.32 -16.58 13.94
CA ARG A 651 0.52 -17.81 13.84
C ARG A 651 -0.91 -17.64 14.35
N ARG A 652 -1.45 -16.44 14.28
CA ARG A 652 -2.83 -16.16 14.66
C ARG A 652 -3.78 -16.67 13.57
N VAL A 653 -4.88 -17.28 14.00
CA VAL A 653 -5.95 -17.77 13.14
C VAL A 653 -7.28 -17.25 13.69
N GLN A 654 -8.12 -16.73 12.83
CA GLN A 654 -9.50 -16.34 13.13
C GLN A 654 -10.44 -16.95 12.08
N GLN A 655 -11.65 -17.27 12.47
CA GLN A 655 -12.69 -17.72 11.58
C GLN A 655 -13.97 -16.93 11.86
N PHE A 656 -14.68 -16.58 10.79
CA PHE A 656 -15.94 -15.86 10.86
C PHE A 656 -16.98 -16.59 10.04
N ARG A 657 -18.19 -16.80 10.61
CA ARG A 657 -19.35 -17.22 9.84
C ARG A 657 -19.98 -16.00 9.22
N ILE A 658 -20.16 -16.07 7.90
CA ILE A 658 -20.66 -14.96 7.10
C ILE A 658 -22.15 -15.14 6.88
N ARG A 659 -22.91 -14.07 7.08
CA ARG A 659 -24.32 -13.99 6.71
C ARG A 659 -24.56 -12.81 5.80
N ARG A 660 -25.37 -13.06 4.76
CA ARG A 660 -25.84 -12.03 3.82
C ARG A 660 -27.34 -11.86 4.01
N HIS A 661 -27.78 -10.82 4.70
CA HIS A 661 -29.21 -10.48 4.80
C HIS A 661 -29.47 -9.07 4.31
N ASP A 662 -29.19 -8.02 5.10
CA ASP A 662 -29.27 -6.61 4.72
C ASP A 662 -27.87 -5.98 4.66
N GLY A 663 -26.85 -6.76 4.28
CA GLY A 663 -25.44 -6.45 4.28
C GLY A 663 -24.60 -7.65 4.69
N TRP A 664 -23.32 -7.39 4.92
CA TRP A 664 -22.39 -8.42 5.35
C TRP A 664 -22.28 -8.43 6.88
N GLU A 665 -22.55 -9.57 7.49
CA GLU A 665 -22.43 -9.81 8.93
C GLU A 665 -21.35 -10.85 9.19
N TYR A 666 -20.53 -10.61 10.21
CA TYR A 666 -19.36 -11.41 10.59
C TYR A 666 -19.51 -11.90 12.02
N ASP A 667 -19.90 -13.17 12.19
CA ASP A 667 -19.95 -13.81 13.51
C ASP A 667 -18.64 -14.56 13.76
N GLU A 668 -17.82 -14.08 14.67
CA GLU A 668 -16.57 -14.75 15.02
C GLU A 668 -16.85 -16.14 15.62
N ILE A 669 -16.20 -17.16 15.06
CA ILE A 669 -16.27 -18.54 15.54
C ILE A 669 -15.24 -18.71 16.65
N PRO A 670 -15.66 -19.09 17.88
CA PRO A 670 -14.72 -19.28 19.00
C PRO A 670 -13.65 -20.33 18.70
N LEU A 671 -12.43 -20.10 19.20
CA LEU A 671 -11.28 -20.98 18.96
C LEU A 671 -11.41 -22.38 19.59
N GLU A 672 -12.26 -22.55 20.62
CA GLU A 672 -12.45 -23.82 21.33
C GLU A 672 -13.78 -24.48 20.95
N GLY A 673 -13.72 -25.66 20.36
CA GLY A 673 -14.87 -26.56 20.16
C GLY A 673 -15.83 -26.25 19.01
N SER A 674 -15.66 -25.16 18.29
CA SER A 674 -16.58 -24.72 17.21
C SER A 674 -15.89 -24.40 15.89
N ARG A 675 -14.57 -24.63 15.80
CA ARG A 675 -13.75 -24.27 14.65
C ARG A 675 -14.10 -25.17 13.46
N GLU A 676 -14.20 -24.57 12.29
CA GLU A 676 -14.36 -25.29 11.00
C GLU A 676 -12.98 -25.80 10.57
N GLU A 677 -12.55 -26.94 11.14
CA GLU A 677 -11.18 -27.45 11.00
C GLU A 677 -10.80 -27.78 9.57
N ASP A 678 -11.72 -28.34 8.78
CA ASP A 678 -11.47 -28.68 7.39
C ASP A 678 -11.18 -27.43 6.55
N VAL A 679 -11.96 -26.34 6.75
CA VAL A 679 -11.78 -25.06 6.06
C VAL A 679 -10.46 -24.41 6.49
N LEU A 680 -10.09 -24.52 7.77
CA LEU A 680 -8.80 -24.04 8.27
C LEU A 680 -7.62 -24.77 7.59
N ARG A 681 -7.69 -26.09 7.49
CA ARG A 681 -6.63 -26.88 6.85
C ARG A 681 -6.52 -26.60 5.37
N GLU A 682 -7.66 -26.41 4.67
CA GLU A 682 -7.65 -25.96 3.26
C GLU A 682 -6.91 -24.61 3.11
N ALA A 683 -7.25 -23.62 3.94
CA ALA A 683 -6.60 -22.31 3.93
C ALA A 683 -5.09 -22.41 4.18
N GLN A 684 -4.70 -23.14 5.24
CA GLN A 684 -3.29 -23.32 5.59
C GLN A 684 -2.54 -24.04 4.46
N ALA A 685 -3.08 -25.12 3.91
CA ALA A 685 -2.44 -25.86 2.82
C ALA A 685 -2.19 -25.00 1.59
N LEU A 686 -3.23 -24.30 1.11
CA LEU A 686 -3.16 -23.56 -0.14
C LEU A 686 -2.22 -22.34 -0.02
N TYR A 687 -2.30 -21.59 1.08
CA TYR A 687 -1.39 -20.47 1.31
C TYR A 687 0.04 -20.91 1.60
N GLN A 688 0.24 -21.96 2.40
CA GLN A 688 1.56 -22.53 2.67
C GLN A 688 2.24 -22.94 1.36
N ARG A 689 1.57 -23.72 0.52
CA ARG A 689 2.12 -24.21 -0.74
C ARG A 689 2.39 -23.09 -1.73
N ALA A 690 1.49 -22.12 -1.87
CA ALA A 690 1.67 -20.98 -2.76
C ALA A 690 2.86 -20.10 -2.30
N ASN A 691 2.95 -19.78 -1.00
CA ASN A 691 4.04 -18.93 -0.48
C ASN A 691 5.42 -19.60 -0.44
N LEU A 692 5.47 -20.94 -0.40
CA LEU A 692 6.74 -21.67 -0.40
C LEU A 692 7.23 -22.04 -1.81
N ALA A 693 6.39 -21.86 -2.84
CA ALA A 693 6.75 -22.11 -4.23
C ALA A 693 7.53 -20.93 -4.85
N TYR A 694 7.35 -19.76 -4.33
CA TYR A 694 7.92 -18.50 -4.80
C TYR A 694 8.57 -17.76 -3.63
#